data_1b2291aea4f343e5648ca79bfd459964
#
_entry.id   1b2291aea4f343e5648ca79bfd459964
#
_cell.length_a   1.000
_cell.length_b   1.000
_cell.length_c   1.000
_cell.angle_alpha   90.00
_cell.angle_beta   90.00
_cell.angle_gamma   90.00
#
_symmetry.space_group_name_H-M   'P 1'
#
loop_
_entity.id
_entity.type
_entity.pdbx_description
1 polymer ?
#
loop_
_entity_poly.entity_id
_entity_poly.type
_entity_poly.pdbx_seq_one_letter_code
_entity_poly.pdbx_strand_id
1 'polypeptide(L)'
;MKSSGGRLIGSPQGADFPTNPLVKSLFMKVLGSRQGGTLLLASSYILLGTLLRLGLLAASAGNVSWGLPTFAALFVGLFFDLLMAWFLTLPLGLLSTVWPASWSASRWLRLPLRAAWIFGAFLFTFWKSSEILFWEEFGVRFNFIAVDYLVYTTEVVKNIQESYNLPLIIAIVLAVATGLFLLSRRLGFVRRWEEGAATDVTPRWRNLATLLAPLFAILLVSYFVGRQDLKLASTAHTSVAERLTAGLRHMGDPQPGWDNSYDTELAKNGEYAFLAAFWANQLEWQRFYPSRSDAVARLRTTLLAQGGEPASGDLNDITRRIKSVTPARRLNVIQITIESLSAEFVGCYGSPDYAAKNLTPNLDRLSRESLWFSRCYAGGTRTVRGMEALSLSIPPIPGQSVLRRKGCENLTTLGSVLRTKGYDTAFIYGGDGFFDNMNYFFGANGYRVVDLPRQEAAGKKPTFANAWGACDEDAFAWSIEEADKAHAAGKPFHHFVMSTSNHRPYTWPAGKIDPKLINREGGVAYTDYAIGAFLEAAKTKPWFKDTVFVIVADHCASVAGKRELEIRKYEIPLFIWSPGNVAPRKFDMMMSQIDTAPTVLGLLGLEYLSRFVGNDALSPSFRPRAFISNYQKVAVLRPDGLLTVLKPVRQSVQYQADLATGALTPVASPDAAAVDEAIIHYQGTDDLFNHGGLQNPVR
;
A
#
# COMPACT_ATOMS: atom_id res chain seq x y z
N MET A 1 -26.54 -8.28 81.54
CA MET A 1 -25.55 -7.15 81.65
C MET A 1 -24.85 -6.99 80.29
N LYS A 2 -24.98 -5.81 79.65
CA LYS A 2 -24.11 -5.14 78.70
C LYS A 2 -23.66 -5.94 77.52
N SER A 3 -24.21 -5.72 76.24
CA SER A 3 -24.02 -4.58 75.34
C SER A 3 -22.62 -4.43 74.81
N SER A 4 -22.44 -4.65 73.54
CA SER A 4 -21.56 -3.89 72.61
C SER A 4 -21.49 -4.69 71.30
N GLY A 5 -21.80 -4.26 70.12
CA GLY A 5 -21.50 -3.02 69.45
C GLY A 5 -21.03 -3.41 68.09
N GLY A 6 -21.97 -3.47 67.10
CA GLY A 6 -21.62 -3.80 65.70
C GLY A 6 -20.83 -2.66 65.07
N ARG A 7 -19.68 -2.95 64.49
CA ARG A 7 -18.95 -2.06 63.59
C ARG A 7 -19.52 -2.19 62.17
N LEU A 8 -20.04 -1.09 61.68
CA LEU A 8 -20.33 -0.86 60.28
C LEU A 8 -19.03 -0.91 59.47
N ILE A 9 -18.95 -1.80 58.51
CA ILE A 9 -17.87 -1.85 57.51
C ILE A 9 -18.06 -0.67 56.57
N GLY A 10 -17.08 0.23 56.59
CA GLY A 10 -17.04 1.43 55.74
C GLY A 10 -17.03 1.04 54.24
N SER A 11 -17.79 1.79 53.49
CA SER A 11 -17.77 1.78 52.00
C SER A 11 -16.35 2.08 51.47
N PRO A 12 -15.87 1.41 50.44
CA PRO A 12 -14.58 1.75 49.84
C PRO A 12 -14.63 3.16 49.24
N GLN A 13 -13.75 4.02 49.73
CA GLN A 13 -13.52 5.36 49.16
C GLN A 13 -13.06 5.20 47.72
N GLY A 14 -13.73 5.87 46.80
CA GLY A 14 -13.41 5.88 45.39
C GLY A 14 -12.00 6.43 45.15
N ALA A 15 -11.30 5.85 44.21
CA ALA A 15 -10.02 6.34 43.71
C ALA A 15 -10.15 7.79 43.21
N ASP A 16 -9.52 8.73 43.90
CA ASP A 16 -9.45 10.13 43.48
C ASP A 16 -8.45 10.27 42.34
N PHE A 17 -8.98 10.42 41.12
CA PHE A 17 -8.20 10.91 40.01
C PHE A 17 -7.99 12.42 40.16
N PRO A 18 -6.76 12.96 39.98
CA PRO A 18 -6.50 14.38 40.04
C PRO A 18 -7.01 15.07 38.77
N THR A 19 -8.28 15.43 38.76
CA THR A 19 -8.91 16.22 37.66
C THR A 19 -9.36 17.56 38.18
N ASN A 20 -9.21 18.59 37.33
CA ASN A 20 -9.74 19.93 37.61
C ASN A 20 -11.22 19.80 38.05
N PRO A 21 -11.62 20.35 39.19
CA PRO A 21 -12.97 20.19 39.75
C PRO A 21 -14.08 20.68 38.80
N LEU A 22 -13.82 21.63 37.93
CA LEU A 22 -14.74 22.08 36.88
C LEU A 22 -14.99 20.99 35.81
N VAL A 23 -13.93 20.31 35.35
CA VAL A 23 -14.05 19.24 34.36
C VAL A 23 -14.80 18.03 34.95
N LYS A 24 -14.49 17.65 36.20
CA LYS A 24 -15.21 16.57 36.92
C LYS A 24 -16.70 16.93 37.08
N SER A 25 -17.00 18.17 37.43
CA SER A 25 -18.39 18.66 37.57
C SER A 25 -19.16 18.65 36.23
N LEU A 26 -18.54 19.12 35.16
CA LEU A 26 -19.13 19.10 33.81
C LEU A 26 -19.37 17.68 33.30
N PHE A 27 -18.36 16.80 33.42
CA PHE A 27 -18.48 15.40 33.04
C PHE A 27 -19.65 14.72 33.78
N MET A 28 -19.72 14.88 35.09
CA MET A 28 -20.77 14.30 35.91
C MET A 28 -22.18 14.89 35.61
N LYS A 29 -22.25 16.15 35.18
CA LYS A 29 -23.49 16.78 34.72
C LYS A 29 -23.97 16.20 33.39
N VAL A 30 -23.08 16.06 32.40
CA VAL A 30 -23.41 15.47 31.08
C VAL A 30 -23.74 14.00 31.23
N LEU A 31 -23.00 13.26 32.07
CA LEU A 31 -23.28 11.87 32.38
C LEU A 31 -24.70 11.64 32.98
N GLY A 32 -25.18 12.59 33.79
CA GLY A 32 -26.55 12.61 34.33
C GLY A 32 -27.57 13.23 33.39
N SER A 33 -27.38 13.18 32.09
CA SER A 33 -28.30 13.66 31.05
C SER A 33 -28.64 12.57 30.03
N ARG A 34 -29.49 12.87 29.08
CA ARG A 34 -29.78 11.97 27.93
C ARG A 34 -28.52 11.59 27.14
N GLN A 35 -27.56 12.46 27.09
CA GLN A 35 -26.29 12.25 26.35
C GLN A 35 -25.26 11.46 27.19
N GLY A 36 -25.59 11.03 28.40
CA GLY A 36 -24.69 10.26 29.25
C GLY A 36 -24.16 8.98 28.60
N GLY A 37 -25.02 8.26 27.86
CA GLY A 37 -24.59 7.09 27.10
C GLY A 37 -23.63 7.39 25.95
N THR A 38 -23.89 8.50 25.24
CA THR A 38 -23.00 9.01 24.19
C THR A 38 -21.62 9.37 24.75
N LEU A 39 -21.60 10.07 25.91
CA LEU A 39 -20.37 10.42 26.62
C LEU A 39 -19.58 9.18 27.07
N LEU A 40 -20.27 8.18 27.63
CA LEU A 40 -19.62 6.92 28.04
C LEU A 40 -19.04 6.17 26.87
N LEU A 41 -19.74 6.10 25.76
CA LEU A 41 -19.26 5.43 24.55
C LEU A 41 -18.06 6.18 23.94
N ALA A 42 -18.12 7.51 23.86
CA ALA A 42 -17.01 8.36 23.43
C ALA A 42 -15.78 8.19 24.33
N SER A 43 -15.98 8.17 25.67
CA SER A 43 -14.90 7.93 26.63
C SER A 43 -14.27 6.56 26.46
N SER A 44 -15.07 5.53 26.14
CA SER A 44 -14.56 4.18 25.85
C SER A 44 -13.71 4.17 24.57
N TYR A 45 -14.14 4.87 23.53
CA TYR A 45 -13.36 5.03 22.30
C TYR A 45 -12.02 5.70 22.53
N ILE A 46 -12.01 6.83 23.29
CA ILE A 46 -10.79 7.57 23.63
C ILE A 46 -9.84 6.70 24.46
N LEU A 47 -10.37 5.94 25.43
CA LEU A 47 -9.56 5.02 26.24
C LEU A 47 -8.90 3.95 25.35
N LEU A 48 -9.67 3.28 24.49
CA LEU A 48 -9.15 2.27 23.57
C LEU A 48 -8.12 2.87 22.59
N GLY A 49 -8.39 4.05 22.03
CA GLY A 49 -7.49 4.76 21.14
C GLY A 49 -6.17 5.14 21.82
N THR A 50 -6.24 5.62 23.05
CA THR A 50 -5.05 5.95 23.86
C THR A 50 -4.23 4.70 24.18
N LEU A 51 -4.88 3.61 24.60
CA LEU A 51 -4.20 2.34 24.90
C LEU A 51 -3.53 1.77 23.64
N LEU A 52 -4.23 1.80 22.50
CA LEU A 52 -3.65 1.39 21.23
C LEU A 52 -2.42 2.24 20.89
N ARG A 53 -2.52 3.57 20.95
CA ARG A 53 -1.40 4.48 20.64
C ARG A 53 -0.18 4.22 21.54
N LEU A 54 -0.38 4.01 22.82
CA LEU A 54 0.70 3.65 23.76
C LEU A 54 1.29 2.26 23.44
N GLY A 55 0.45 1.31 23.04
CA GLY A 55 0.90 -0.01 22.57
C GLY A 55 1.75 0.09 21.30
N LEU A 56 1.30 0.88 20.31
CA LEU A 56 2.06 1.12 19.08
C LEU A 56 3.38 1.88 19.34
N LEU A 57 3.37 2.85 20.27
CA LEU A 57 4.59 3.53 20.72
C LEU A 57 5.59 2.54 21.33
N ALA A 58 5.11 1.65 22.20
CA ALA A 58 5.96 0.62 22.81
C ALA A 58 6.52 -0.35 21.75
N ALA A 59 5.69 -0.80 20.83
CA ALA A 59 6.11 -1.67 19.71
C ALA A 59 7.13 -0.99 18.77
N SER A 60 7.08 0.34 18.65
CA SER A 60 7.95 1.13 17.77
C SER A 60 9.05 1.88 18.52
N ALA A 61 9.31 1.54 19.79
CA ALA A 61 10.21 2.29 20.68
C ALA A 61 11.63 2.48 20.10
N GLY A 62 12.15 1.50 19.34
CA GLY A 62 13.45 1.60 18.68
C GLY A 62 13.45 2.48 17.41
N ASN A 63 12.27 2.88 16.91
CA ASN A 63 12.12 3.57 15.64
C ASN A 63 11.67 5.03 15.77
N VAL A 64 11.03 5.41 16.88
CA VAL A 64 10.60 6.79 17.14
C VAL A 64 11.77 7.69 17.51
N SER A 65 11.60 9.00 17.37
CA SER A 65 12.67 9.97 17.61
C SER A 65 12.97 10.21 19.09
N TRP A 66 12.06 9.86 20.02
CA TRP A 66 12.09 10.16 21.45
C TRP A 66 12.33 11.64 21.77
N GLY A 67 11.90 12.55 20.88
CA GLY A 67 12.02 13.99 21.01
C GLY A 67 10.65 14.69 21.09
N LEU A 68 10.66 16.02 20.94
CA LEU A 68 9.43 16.82 20.89
C LEU A 68 8.39 16.27 19.91
N PRO A 69 8.75 15.78 18.69
CA PRO A 69 7.77 15.18 17.75
C PRO A 69 7.02 13.99 18.35
N THR A 70 7.69 13.06 19.05
CA THR A 70 7.04 11.89 19.65
C THR A 70 6.02 12.30 20.71
N PHE A 71 6.35 13.26 21.56
CA PHE A 71 5.39 13.78 22.57
C PHE A 71 4.25 14.55 21.91
N ALA A 72 4.54 15.40 20.91
CA ALA A 72 3.52 16.13 20.17
C ALA A 72 2.56 15.15 19.45
N ALA A 73 3.05 14.02 18.94
CA ALA A 73 2.23 13.00 18.30
C ALA A 73 1.13 12.46 19.23
N LEU A 74 1.42 12.30 20.52
CA LEU A 74 0.42 11.85 21.49
C LEU A 74 -0.72 12.86 21.65
N PHE A 75 -0.41 14.16 21.68
CA PHE A 75 -1.42 15.23 21.81
C PHE A 75 -2.22 15.42 20.51
N VAL A 76 -1.53 15.44 19.37
CA VAL A 76 -2.20 15.54 18.05
C VAL A 76 -3.12 14.33 17.85
N GLY A 77 -2.62 13.12 18.17
CA GLY A 77 -3.40 11.90 18.10
C GLY A 77 -4.61 11.90 19.03
N LEU A 78 -4.48 12.40 20.26
CA LEU A 78 -5.61 12.55 21.18
C LEU A 78 -6.66 13.52 20.63
N PHE A 79 -6.25 14.62 19.97
CA PHE A 79 -7.16 15.54 19.32
C PHE A 79 -8.00 14.83 18.23
N PHE A 80 -7.37 14.03 17.38
CA PHE A 80 -8.09 13.24 16.36
C PHE A 80 -8.94 12.12 16.99
N ASP A 81 -8.51 11.53 18.10
CA ASP A 81 -9.31 10.55 18.84
C ASP A 81 -10.59 11.22 19.42
N LEU A 82 -10.50 12.44 19.93
CA LEU A 82 -11.65 13.23 20.40
C LEU A 82 -12.63 13.54 19.26
N LEU A 83 -12.09 13.96 18.12
CA LEU A 83 -12.88 14.28 16.92
C LEU A 83 -13.65 13.04 16.43
N MET A 84 -12.96 11.92 16.32
CA MET A 84 -13.55 10.65 15.87
C MET A 84 -14.52 10.07 16.91
N ALA A 85 -14.21 10.17 18.19
CA ALA A 85 -15.12 9.78 19.26
C ALA A 85 -16.46 10.51 19.13
N TRP A 86 -16.42 11.81 18.93
CA TRP A 86 -17.64 12.60 18.70
C TRP A 86 -18.38 12.15 17.42
N PHE A 87 -17.68 12.01 16.29
CA PHE A 87 -18.27 11.64 15.00
C PHE A 87 -18.92 10.24 15.03
N LEU A 88 -18.20 9.25 15.55
CA LEU A 88 -18.67 7.86 15.58
C LEU A 88 -19.79 7.62 16.60
N THR A 89 -19.88 8.47 17.64
CA THR A 89 -20.96 8.37 18.64
C THR A 89 -22.18 9.23 18.29
N LEU A 90 -22.11 10.02 17.21
CA LEU A 90 -23.19 10.88 16.73
C LEU A 90 -24.51 10.11 16.53
N PRO A 91 -24.56 8.89 15.94
CA PRO A 91 -25.81 8.12 15.80
C PRO A 91 -26.49 7.84 17.15
N LEU A 92 -25.72 7.45 18.17
CA LEU A 92 -26.24 7.21 19.51
C LEU A 92 -26.71 8.51 20.15
N GLY A 93 -25.98 9.61 19.93
CA GLY A 93 -26.37 10.96 20.40
C GLY A 93 -27.69 11.43 19.80
N LEU A 94 -27.88 11.24 18.50
CA LEU A 94 -29.13 11.54 17.80
C LEU A 94 -30.28 10.66 18.32
N LEU A 95 -30.07 9.36 18.45
CA LEU A 95 -31.03 8.43 19.02
C LEU A 95 -31.40 8.86 20.44
N SER A 96 -30.44 9.17 21.28
CA SER A 96 -30.67 9.63 22.66
C SER A 96 -31.43 10.96 22.73
N THR A 97 -31.25 11.84 21.75
CA THR A 97 -31.95 13.13 21.67
C THR A 97 -33.46 12.94 21.39
N VAL A 98 -33.81 12.03 20.47
CA VAL A 98 -35.22 11.77 20.12
C VAL A 98 -35.93 10.80 21.10
N TRP A 99 -35.15 10.06 21.92
CA TRP A 99 -35.65 9.06 22.83
C TRP A 99 -36.56 9.69 23.90
N PRO A 100 -37.80 9.22 24.12
CA PRO A 100 -38.68 9.77 25.14
C PRO A 100 -38.17 9.51 26.56
N ALA A 101 -38.20 10.52 27.43
CA ALA A 101 -37.80 10.37 28.84
C ALA A 101 -38.65 9.30 29.57
N SER A 102 -39.92 9.19 29.24
CA SER A 102 -40.80 8.14 29.78
C SER A 102 -40.34 6.73 29.44
N TRP A 103 -39.76 6.53 28.25
CA TRP A 103 -39.14 5.25 27.87
C TRP A 103 -37.87 4.96 28.67
N SER A 104 -37.09 5.99 28.98
CA SER A 104 -35.90 5.87 29.84
C SER A 104 -36.27 5.50 31.29
N ALA A 105 -37.47 5.74 31.74
CA ALA A 105 -37.96 5.30 33.06
C ALA A 105 -38.24 3.78 33.11
N SER A 106 -38.60 3.15 32.00
CA SER A 106 -38.87 1.70 31.92
C SER A 106 -37.59 0.90 31.73
N ARG A 107 -37.37 -0.15 32.55
CA ARG A 107 -36.21 -1.05 32.43
C ARG A 107 -36.15 -1.78 31.09
N TRP A 108 -37.29 -2.08 30.49
CA TRP A 108 -37.38 -2.82 29.22
C TRP A 108 -37.09 -1.88 28.01
N LEU A 109 -37.63 -0.68 28.06
CA LEU A 109 -37.44 0.30 27.00
C LEU A 109 -36.05 0.95 26.99
N ARG A 110 -35.20 0.72 28.01
CA ARG A 110 -33.76 1.06 28.00
C ARG A 110 -32.88 0.06 27.24
N LEU A 111 -33.38 -1.18 27.00
CA LEU A 111 -32.61 -2.25 26.36
C LEU A 111 -32.05 -1.83 24.99
N PRO A 112 -32.83 -1.18 24.08
CA PRO A 112 -32.30 -0.74 22.80
C PRO A 112 -31.09 0.24 22.93
N LEU A 113 -31.13 1.17 23.88
CA LEU A 113 -30.04 2.10 24.11
C LEU A 113 -28.79 1.39 24.67
N ARG A 114 -28.98 0.43 25.58
CA ARG A 114 -27.88 -0.40 26.07
C ARG A 114 -27.29 -1.27 24.94
N ALA A 115 -28.14 -1.88 24.14
CA ALA A 115 -27.73 -2.67 22.99
C ALA A 115 -26.93 -1.84 21.98
N ALA A 116 -27.40 -0.62 21.65
CA ALA A 116 -26.69 0.31 20.79
C ALA A 116 -25.33 0.72 21.37
N TRP A 117 -25.26 0.93 22.69
CA TRP A 117 -23.99 1.24 23.37
C TRP A 117 -23.01 0.04 23.31
N ILE A 118 -23.48 -1.17 23.65
CA ILE A 118 -22.63 -2.38 23.61
C ILE A 118 -22.17 -2.66 22.17
N PHE A 119 -23.06 -2.51 21.20
CA PHE A 119 -22.74 -2.68 19.79
C PHE A 119 -21.69 -1.64 19.33
N GLY A 120 -21.84 -0.37 19.72
CA GLY A 120 -20.82 0.66 19.46
C GLY A 120 -19.47 0.33 20.08
N ALA A 121 -19.46 -0.13 21.34
CA ALA A 121 -18.23 -0.55 22.01
C ALA A 121 -17.60 -1.78 21.33
N PHE A 122 -18.40 -2.73 20.85
CA PHE A 122 -17.95 -3.86 20.06
C PHE A 122 -17.29 -3.38 18.75
N LEU A 123 -17.94 -2.50 17.99
CA LEU A 123 -17.38 -1.96 16.74
C LEU A 123 -16.05 -1.23 16.99
N PHE A 124 -15.95 -0.43 18.05
CA PHE A 124 -14.72 0.28 18.37
C PHE A 124 -13.59 -0.68 18.73
N THR A 125 -13.88 -1.69 19.55
CA THR A 125 -12.88 -2.70 19.92
C THR A 125 -12.46 -3.50 18.70
N PHE A 126 -13.40 -3.89 17.85
CA PHE A 126 -13.11 -4.58 16.59
C PHE A 126 -12.21 -3.74 15.68
N TRP A 127 -12.52 -2.47 15.48
CA TRP A 127 -11.70 -1.58 14.65
C TRP A 127 -10.29 -1.40 15.21
N LYS A 128 -10.15 -1.19 16.52
CA LYS A 128 -8.83 -1.09 17.16
C LYS A 128 -8.03 -2.39 17.06
N SER A 129 -8.68 -3.55 17.17
CA SER A 129 -8.03 -4.84 16.95
C SER A 129 -7.58 -5.02 15.50
N SER A 130 -8.42 -4.65 14.52
CA SER A 130 -8.06 -4.68 13.10
C SER A 130 -6.88 -3.76 12.79
N GLU A 131 -6.80 -2.60 13.46
CA GLU A 131 -5.69 -1.67 13.30
C GLU A 131 -4.38 -2.22 13.85
N ILE A 132 -4.40 -3.02 14.92
CA ILE A 132 -3.21 -3.73 15.42
C ILE A 132 -2.69 -4.72 14.37
N LEU A 133 -3.58 -5.53 13.80
CA LEU A 133 -3.21 -6.49 12.76
C LEU A 133 -2.65 -5.79 11.49
N PHE A 134 -3.26 -4.67 11.12
CA PHE A 134 -2.79 -3.88 10.00
C PHE A 134 -1.40 -3.25 10.25
N TRP A 135 -1.17 -2.78 11.48
CA TRP A 135 0.15 -2.28 11.88
C TRP A 135 1.22 -3.37 11.88
N GLU A 136 0.88 -4.58 12.34
CA GLU A 136 1.80 -5.73 12.32
C GLU A 136 2.23 -6.08 10.89
N GLU A 137 1.32 -5.94 9.91
CA GLU A 137 1.61 -6.24 8.51
C GLU A 137 2.37 -5.12 7.81
N PHE A 138 1.94 -3.86 7.99
CA PHE A 138 2.39 -2.74 7.17
C PHE A 138 3.25 -1.71 7.93
N GLY A 139 3.32 -1.76 9.25
CA GLY A 139 4.06 -0.80 10.07
C GLY A 139 3.50 0.64 10.05
N VAL A 140 2.26 0.82 9.60
CA VAL A 140 1.56 2.10 9.47
C VAL A 140 0.11 1.99 9.95
N ARG A 141 -0.52 3.13 10.26
CA ARG A 141 -1.96 3.20 10.51
C ARG A 141 -2.75 2.90 9.24
N PHE A 142 -4.07 2.70 9.38
CA PHE A 142 -4.95 2.53 8.21
C PHE A 142 -4.71 3.61 7.17
N ASN A 143 -4.70 3.19 5.92
CA ASN A 143 -4.51 4.04 4.75
C ASN A 143 -5.27 3.46 3.56
N PHE A 144 -4.94 3.86 2.34
CA PHE A 144 -5.57 3.37 1.11
C PHE A 144 -5.47 1.84 0.91
N ILE A 145 -4.46 1.16 1.51
CA ILE A 145 -4.36 -0.32 1.46
C ILE A 145 -5.56 -0.95 2.16
N ALA A 146 -5.97 -0.39 3.31
CA ALA A 146 -7.16 -0.86 4.02
C ALA A 146 -8.44 -0.64 3.19
N VAL A 147 -8.49 0.42 2.38
CA VAL A 147 -9.60 0.67 1.43
C VAL A 147 -9.60 -0.36 0.30
N ASP A 148 -8.43 -0.66 -0.26
CA ASP A 148 -8.28 -1.69 -1.29
C ASP A 148 -8.73 -3.07 -0.80
N TYR A 149 -8.50 -3.39 0.47
CA TYR A 149 -8.93 -4.64 1.09
C TYR A 149 -10.45 -4.79 1.19
N LEU A 150 -11.23 -3.70 1.12
CA LEU A 150 -12.69 -3.80 0.99
C LEU A 150 -13.13 -4.30 -0.39
N VAL A 151 -12.33 -4.09 -1.42
CA VAL A 151 -12.62 -4.56 -2.78
C VAL A 151 -12.34 -6.05 -2.91
N TYR A 152 -11.25 -6.53 -2.29
CA TYR A 152 -10.80 -7.94 -2.34
C TYR A 152 -11.11 -8.68 -1.05
N THR A 153 -12.34 -8.54 -0.57
CA THR A 153 -12.77 -9.06 0.73
C THR A 153 -12.57 -10.56 0.87
N THR A 154 -12.75 -11.34 -0.20
CA THR A 154 -12.65 -12.81 -0.18
C THR A 154 -11.22 -13.26 0.15
N GLU A 155 -10.22 -12.71 -0.55
CA GLU A 155 -8.80 -13.04 -0.37
C GLU A 155 -8.31 -12.57 1.00
N VAL A 156 -8.71 -11.36 1.40
CA VAL A 156 -8.37 -10.79 2.70
C VAL A 156 -8.96 -11.59 3.87
N VAL A 157 -10.23 -11.97 3.77
CA VAL A 157 -10.87 -12.79 4.83
C VAL A 157 -10.22 -14.16 4.94
N LYS A 158 -9.95 -14.84 3.82
CA LYS A 158 -9.22 -16.11 3.81
C LYS A 158 -7.83 -15.97 4.43
N ASN A 159 -7.07 -14.95 4.03
CA ASN A 159 -5.75 -14.69 4.60
C ASN A 159 -5.79 -14.45 6.13
N ILE A 160 -6.77 -13.69 6.62
CA ILE A 160 -6.96 -13.47 8.06
C ILE A 160 -7.30 -14.79 8.76
N GLN A 161 -8.17 -15.63 8.17
CA GLN A 161 -8.54 -16.93 8.74
C GLN A 161 -7.37 -17.91 8.82
N GLU A 162 -6.48 -17.90 7.82
CA GLU A 162 -5.32 -18.78 7.77
C GLU A 162 -4.14 -18.25 8.62
N SER A 163 -4.02 -16.91 8.75
CA SER A 163 -2.91 -16.28 9.48
C SER A 163 -3.17 -16.08 10.97
N TYR A 164 -4.45 -16.00 11.39
CA TYR A 164 -4.83 -15.64 12.75
C TYR A 164 -5.93 -16.53 13.31
N ASN A 165 -5.91 -16.74 14.62
CA ASN A 165 -7.02 -17.41 15.30
C ASN A 165 -8.23 -16.49 15.44
N LEU A 166 -9.03 -16.38 14.37
CA LEU A 166 -10.18 -15.46 14.30
C LEU A 166 -11.22 -15.69 15.43
N PRO A 167 -11.58 -16.93 15.81
CA PRO A 167 -12.47 -17.17 16.96
C PRO A 167 -11.94 -16.56 18.26
N LEU A 168 -10.62 -16.65 18.53
CA LEU A 168 -9.99 -16.06 19.71
C LEU A 168 -10.06 -14.53 19.65
N ILE A 169 -9.76 -13.93 18.51
CA ILE A 169 -9.83 -12.46 18.30
C ILE A 169 -11.26 -11.98 18.57
N ILE A 170 -12.28 -12.63 18.00
CA ILE A 170 -13.68 -12.28 18.21
C ILE A 170 -14.05 -12.42 19.71
N ALA A 171 -13.61 -13.48 20.37
CA ALA A 171 -13.84 -13.68 21.79
C ALA A 171 -13.21 -12.56 22.64
N ILE A 172 -11.99 -12.14 22.32
CA ILE A 172 -11.30 -11.02 22.99
C ILE A 172 -12.08 -9.71 22.78
N VAL A 173 -12.48 -9.42 21.53
CA VAL A 173 -13.26 -8.22 21.18
C VAL A 173 -14.57 -8.17 21.97
N LEU A 174 -15.29 -9.28 22.05
CA LEU A 174 -16.53 -9.40 22.82
C LEU A 174 -16.29 -9.24 24.32
N ALA A 175 -15.22 -9.84 24.85
CA ALA A 175 -14.85 -9.74 26.25
C ALA A 175 -14.49 -8.30 26.64
N VAL A 176 -13.72 -7.59 25.81
CA VAL A 176 -13.35 -6.20 26.06
C VAL A 176 -14.59 -5.30 26.00
N ALA A 177 -15.42 -5.41 24.96
CA ALA A 177 -16.65 -4.61 24.82
C ALA A 177 -17.60 -4.83 26.01
N THR A 178 -17.80 -6.10 26.42
CA THR A 178 -18.61 -6.46 27.57
C THR A 178 -17.98 -5.96 28.87
N GLY A 179 -16.67 -6.10 29.01
CA GLY A 179 -15.90 -5.62 30.16
C GLY A 179 -16.03 -4.12 30.37
N LEU A 180 -15.95 -3.32 29.28
CA LEU A 180 -16.18 -1.88 29.35
C LEU A 180 -17.57 -1.52 29.87
N PHE A 181 -18.59 -2.26 29.41
CA PHE A 181 -19.96 -2.06 29.89
C PHE A 181 -20.10 -2.43 31.38
N LEU A 182 -19.61 -3.60 31.76
CA LEU A 182 -19.69 -4.08 33.15
C LEU A 182 -18.91 -3.18 34.10
N LEU A 183 -17.73 -2.70 33.70
CA LEU A 183 -16.93 -1.74 34.45
C LEU A 183 -17.69 -0.41 34.62
N SER A 184 -18.23 0.16 33.53
CA SER A 184 -19.04 1.38 33.56
C SER A 184 -20.27 1.21 34.46
N ARG A 185 -20.88 0.03 34.48
CA ARG A 185 -22.00 -0.32 35.39
C ARG A 185 -21.53 -0.41 36.83
N ARG A 186 -20.40 -1.08 37.11
CA ARG A 186 -19.83 -1.22 38.46
C ARG A 186 -19.44 0.13 39.06
N LEU A 187 -18.90 1.03 38.27
CA LEU A 187 -18.57 2.40 38.65
C LEU A 187 -19.80 3.32 38.82
N GLY A 188 -21.01 2.80 38.58
CA GLY A 188 -22.25 3.56 38.72
C GLY A 188 -22.52 4.53 37.56
N PHE A 189 -21.69 4.57 36.51
CA PHE A 189 -21.85 5.49 35.39
C PHE A 189 -23.09 5.16 34.56
N VAL A 190 -23.33 3.88 34.27
CA VAL A 190 -24.55 3.44 33.55
C VAL A 190 -25.80 3.80 34.33
N ARG A 191 -25.80 3.57 35.66
CA ARG A 191 -26.93 3.92 36.52
C ARG A 191 -27.21 5.44 36.47
N ARG A 192 -26.17 6.26 36.60
CA ARG A 192 -26.30 7.70 36.57
C ARG A 192 -26.83 8.22 35.22
N TRP A 193 -26.34 7.66 34.10
CA TRP A 193 -26.89 7.93 32.78
C TRP A 193 -28.38 7.57 32.69
N GLU A 194 -28.76 6.37 33.12
CA GLU A 194 -30.15 5.91 33.04
C GLU A 194 -31.12 6.74 33.88
N GLU A 195 -30.72 7.09 35.12
CA GLU A 195 -31.49 7.96 36.00
C GLU A 195 -31.58 9.37 35.42
N GLY A 196 -30.49 9.91 34.93
CA GLY A 196 -30.44 11.23 34.33
C GLY A 196 -31.25 11.32 33.02
N ALA A 197 -31.18 10.32 32.17
CA ALA A 197 -31.96 10.27 30.93
C ALA A 197 -33.48 10.22 31.17
N ALA A 198 -33.89 9.65 32.29
CA ALA A 198 -35.31 9.59 32.70
C ALA A 198 -35.85 10.93 33.25
N THR A 199 -34.98 11.77 33.80
CA THR A 199 -35.32 13.05 34.45
C THR A 199 -34.90 14.29 33.67
N ASP A 200 -34.16 14.14 32.55
CA ASP A 200 -33.65 15.25 31.77
C ASP A 200 -34.77 16.01 31.06
N VAL A 201 -34.97 17.24 31.51
CA VAL A 201 -35.97 18.19 30.95
C VAL A 201 -35.36 19.13 29.89
N THR A 202 -34.09 18.95 29.51
CA THR A 202 -33.42 19.81 28.53
C THR A 202 -34.15 19.74 27.18
N PRO A 203 -34.51 20.89 26.58
CA PRO A 203 -35.17 20.93 25.29
C PRO A 203 -34.36 20.17 24.22
N ARG A 204 -35.04 19.34 23.43
CA ARG A 204 -34.37 18.50 22.40
C ARG A 204 -33.53 19.30 21.42
N TRP A 205 -34.00 20.51 21.04
CA TRP A 205 -33.26 21.38 20.12
C TRP A 205 -31.91 21.83 20.69
N ARG A 206 -31.79 22.04 22.02
CA ARG A 206 -30.50 22.38 22.67
C ARG A 206 -29.54 21.21 22.64
N ASN A 207 -30.03 19.99 22.91
CA ASN A 207 -29.22 18.77 22.80
C ASN A 207 -28.76 18.58 21.36
N LEU A 208 -29.64 18.76 20.36
CA LEU A 208 -29.31 18.67 18.96
C LEU A 208 -28.29 19.74 18.54
N ALA A 209 -28.49 21.01 18.95
CA ALA A 209 -27.56 22.09 18.64
C ALA A 209 -26.16 21.81 19.22
N THR A 210 -26.09 21.38 20.49
CA THR A 210 -24.80 21.03 21.12
C THR A 210 -24.11 19.86 20.41
N LEU A 211 -24.89 18.85 19.98
CA LEU A 211 -24.38 17.68 19.28
C LEU A 211 -23.88 18.01 17.86
N LEU A 212 -24.53 18.95 17.15
CA LEU A 212 -24.19 19.32 15.77
C LEU A 212 -23.20 20.51 15.67
N ALA A 213 -22.99 21.28 16.76
CA ALA A 213 -22.06 22.40 16.76
C ALA A 213 -20.64 22.06 16.28
N PRO A 214 -20.01 20.92 16.70
CA PRO A 214 -18.71 20.52 16.19
C PRO A 214 -18.74 20.23 14.67
N LEU A 215 -19.82 19.66 14.15
CA LEU A 215 -19.95 19.42 12.70
C LEU A 215 -19.92 20.73 11.92
N PHE A 216 -20.66 21.73 12.39
CA PHE A 216 -20.64 23.05 11.77
C PHE A 216 -19.24 23.69 11.82
N ALA A 217 -18.55 23.59 12.95
CA ALA A 217 -17.18 24.08 13.08
C ALA A 217 -16.21 23.37 12.12
N ILE A 218 -16.31 22.03 12.00
CA ILE A 218 -15.49 21.24 11.06
C ILE A 218 -15.75 21.68 9.62
N LEU A 219 -17.02 21.80 9.22
CA LEU A 219 -17.38 22.25 7.87
C LEU A 219 -16.86 23.65 7.57
N LEU A 220 -16.95 24.56 8.55
CA LEU A 220 -16.44 25.92 8.40
C LEU A 220 -14.91 25.92 8.22
N VAL A 221 -14.17 25.20 9.07
CA VAL A 221 -12.72 25.06 8.95
C VAL A 221 -12.34 24.43 7.61
N SER A 222 -13.03 23.34 7.23
CA SER A 222 -12.80 22.65 5.94
C SER A 222 -13.01 23.58 4.76
N TYR A 223 -14.04 24.43 4.79
CA TYR A 223 -14.29 25.39 3.74
C TYR A 223 -13.13 26.39 3.56
N PHE A 224 -12.60 26.92 4.67
CA PHE A 224 -11.49 27.89 4.60
C PHE A 224 -10.18 27.23 4.20
N VAL A 225 -9.85 26.05 4.74
CA VAL A 225 -8.67 25.28 4.37
C VAL A 225 -8.73 24.90 2.90
N GLY A 226 -9.83 24.30 2.43
CA GLY A 226 -9.98 23.93 1.03
C GLY A 226 -9.97 25.10 0.06
N ARG A 227 -10.48 26.27 0.48
CA ARG A 227 -10.33 27.51 -0.30
C ARG A 227 -8.88 27.91 -0.48
N GLN A 228 -8.04 27.72 0.54
CA GLN A 228 -6.60 28.00 0.47
C GLN A 228 -5.89 27.02 -0.44
N ASP A 229 -6.15 25.72 -0.30
CA ASP A 229 -5.58 24.65 -1.13
C ASP A 229 -5.90 24.85 -2.62
N LEU A 230 -7.17 25.13 -2.94
CA LEU A 230 -7.60 25.32 -4.33
C LEU A 230 -7.06 26.60 -4.96
N LYS A 231 -6.82 27.65 -4.16
CA LYS A 231 -6.10 28.85 -4.63
C LYS A 231 -4.66 28.53 -4.99
N LEU A 232 -3.97 27.74 -4.18
CA LEU A 232 -2.62 27.26 -4.46
C LEU A 232 -2.59 26.40 -5.74
N ALA A 233 -3.65 25.65 -6.03
CA ALA A 233 -3.80 24.85 -7.25
C ALA A 233 -4.21 25.65 -8.51
N SER A 234 -4.30 27.00 -8.42
CA SER A 234 -4.68 27.92 -9.53
C SER A 234 -6.08 27.70 -10.12
N THR A 235 -7.01 27.09 -9.39
CA THR A 235 -8.41 26.94 -9.81
C THR A 235 -9.20 28.19 -9.43
N ALA A 236 -9.57 29.02 -10.42
CA ALA A 236 -10.19 30.34 -10.20
C ALA A 236 -11.66 30.26 -9.77
N HIS A 237 -12.40 29.26 -10.22
CA HIS A 237 -13.83 29.10 -9.91
C HIS A 237 -14.08 27.73 -9.29
N THR A 238 -14.25 27.68 -7.98
CA THR A 238 -14.54 26.46 -7.22
C THR A 238 -15.86 26.56 -6.50
N SER A 239 -16.66 25.51 -6.59
CA SER A 239 -17.92 25.38 -5.85
C SER A 239 -17.68 25.26 -4.33
N VAL A 240 -18.72 25.51 -3.54
CA VAL A 240 -18.68 25.29 -2.08
C VAL A 240 -18.36 23.82 -1.77
N ALA A 241 -18.93 22.88 -2.53
CA ALA A 241 -18.69 21.45 -2.35
C ALA A 241 -17.23 21.07 -2.59
N GLU A 242 -16.60 21.61 -3.63
CA GLU A 242 -15.17 21.38 -3.91
C GLU A 242 -14.28 21.93 -2.80
N ARG A 243 -14.57 23.11 -2.27
CA ARG A 243 -13.82 23.69 -1.14
C ARG A 243 -13.95 22.86 0.13
N LEU A 244 -15.18 22.42 0.48
CA LEU A 244 -15.42 21.55 1.61
C LEU A 244 -14.67 20.20 1.44
N THR A 245 -14.76 19.60 0.26
CA THR A 245 -14.12 18.32 -0.03
C THR A 245 -12.58 18.44 0.01
N ALA A 246 -12.02 19.51 -0.56
CA ALA A 246 -10.58 19.76 -0.51
C ALA A 246 -10.09 19.94 0.93
N GLY A 247 -10.81 20.73 1.74
CA GLY A 247 -10.46 20.94 3.14
C GLY A 247 -10.59 19.68 3.99
N LEU A 248 -11.64 18.88 3.80
CA LEU A 248 -11.78 17.59 4.48
C LEU A 248 -10.63 16.63 4.11
N ARG A 249 -10.22 16.61 2.84
CA ARG A 249 -9.08 15.83 2.39
C ARG A 249 -7.75 16.31 2.99
N HIS A 250 -7.54 17.63 3.06
CA HIS A 250 -6.35 18.22 3.69
C HIS A 250 -6.25 17.87 5.17
N MET A 251 -7.36 17.94 5.90
CA MET A 251 -7.41 17.56 7.31
C MET A 251 -7.31 16.04 7.51
N GLY A 252 -7.62 15.25 6.47
CA GLY A 252 -7.65 13.78 6.51
C GLY A 252 -6.29 13.11 6.62
N ASP A 253 -5.25 13.76 6.18
CA ASP A 253 -3.88 13.27 6.29
C ASP A 253 -3.03 14.31 7.06
N PRO A 254 -3.10 14.30 8.40
CA PRO A 254 -2.28 15.17 9.20
C PRO A 254 -0.82 14.80 8.99
N GLN A 255 -0.13 15.57 8.16
CA GLN A 255 1.32 15.47 7.97
C GLN A 255 1.96 16.60 8.77
N PRO A 256 2.34 16.37 10.02
CA PRO A 256 2.93 17.43 10.86
C PRO A 256 4.31 17.88 10.39
N GLY A 257 4.79 17.37 9.26
CA GLY A 257 6.09 17.73 8.69
C GLY A 257 7.29 17.22 9.50
N TRP A 258 7.07 16.21 10.33
CA TRP A 258 8.15 15.57 11.07
C TRP A 258 8.96 14.63 10.19
N ASP A 259 10.27 14.63 10.42
CA ASP A 259 11.20 13.80 9.64
C ASP A 259 11.03 12.30 9.90
N ASN A 260 10.50 11.92 11.07
CA ASN A 260 10.29 10.53 11.43
C ASN A 260 8.85 10.08 11.13
N SER A 261 8.71 9.11 10.24
CA SER A 261 7.42 8.58 9.84
C SER A 261 6.67 7.86 10.97
N TYR A 262 7.37 7.21 11.91
CA TYR A 262 6.72 6.57 13.05
C TYR A 262 6.07 7.59 13.99
N ASP A 263 6.71 8.74 14.21
CA ASP A 263 6.10 9.83 14.99
C ASP A 263 4.85 10.36 14.27
N THR A 264 4.91 10.50 12.93
CA THR A 264 3.75 10.92 12.11
C THR A 264 2.62 9.89 12.17
N GLU A 265 2.93 8.60 12.07
CA GLU A 265 1.91 7.54 12.19
C GLU A 265 1.27 7.49 13.58
N LEU A 266 2.04 7.72 14.64
CA LEU A 266 1.51 7.84 16.00
C LEU A 266 0.57 9.03 16.19
N ALA A 267 0.73 10.11 15.43
CA ALA A 267 -0.17 11.27 15.46
C ALA A 267 -1.51 11.02 14.78
N LYS A 268 -1.61 10.04 13.89
CA LYS A 268 -2.84 9.72 13.17
C LYS A 268 -3.87 9.03 14.06
N ASN A 269 -5.13 9.05 13.62
CA ASN A 269 -6.20 8.18 14.09
C ASN A 269 -6.55 7.24 12.92
N GLY A 270 -6.58 5.93 13.14
CA GLY A 270 -6.72 4.95 12.07
C GLY A 270 -8.04 5.04 11.33
N GLU A 271 -9.16 5.21 12.05
CA GLU A 271 -10.48 5.33 11.44
C GLU A 271 -10.61 6.62 10.62
N TYR A 272 -10.05 7.72 11.13
CA TYR A 272 -10.00 8.98 10.39
C TYR A 272 -9.17 8.84 9.10
N ALA A 273 -7.99 8.26 9.21
CA ALA A 273 -7.11 8.01 8.07
C ALA A 273 -7.75 7.08 7.04
N PHE A 274 -8.50 6.06 7.49
CA PHE A 274 -9.27 5.17 6.61
C PHE A 274 -10.36 5.93 5.84
N LEU A 275 -11.18 6.73 6.52
CA LEU A 275 -12.23 7.55 5.88
C LEU A 275 -11.62 8.56 4.90
N ALA A 276 -10.52 9.19 5.28
CA ALA A 276 -9.81 10.12 4.42
C ALA A 276 -9.26 9.43 3.16
N ALA A 277 -8.66 8.26 3.32
CA ALA A 277 -8.18 7.45 2.20
C ALA A 277 -9.33 6.99 1.29
N PHE A 278 -10.46 6.60 1.86
CA PHE A 278 -11.65 6.20 1.11
C PHE A 278 -12.16 7.31 0.18
N TRP A 279 -12.23 8.56 0.69
CA TRP A 279 -12.65 9.70 -0.12
C TRP A 279 -11.54 10.25 -1.02
N ALA A 280 -10.28 10.02 -0.69
CA ALA A 280 -9.12 10.49 -1.46
C ALA A 280 -8.56 9.45 -2.43
N ASN A 281 -9.23 8.33 -2.63
CA ASN A 281 -8.72 7.14 -3.37
C ASN A 281 -8.42 7.40 -4.86
N GLN A 282 -8.76 8.57 -5.39
CA GLN A 282 -8.37 9.01 -6.74
C GLN A 282 -7.53 10.28 -6.62
N LEU A 283 -6.21 10.12 -6.69
CA LEU A 283 -5.28 11.23 -6.80
C LEU A 283 -5.07 11.54 -8.29
N GLU A 284 -5.48 12.74 -8.70
CA GLU A 284 -5.21 13.27 -10.02
C GLU A 284 -3.95 14.15 -9.98
N TRP A 285 -3.26 14.29 -11.11
CA TRP A 285 -2.04 15.08 -11.21
C TRP A 285 -2.21 16.52 -10.69
N GLN A 286 -3.36 17.18 -10.98
CA GLN A 286 -3.65 18.55 -10.58
C GLN A 286 -3.56 18.79 -9.06
N ARG A 287 -3.61 17.73 -8.25
CA ARG A 287 -3.40 17.84 -6.80
C ARG A 287 -1.94 17.99 -6.41
N PHE A 288 -1.03 17.52 -7.26
CA PHE A 288 0.42 17.68 -7.06
C PHE A 288 0.85 19.05 -7.55
N TYR A 289 0.67 19.30 -8.83
CA TYR A 289 1.11 20.53 -9.49
C TYR A 289 0.08 20.96 -10.54
N PRO A 290 0.03 22.27 -10.92
CA PRO A 290 -0.73 22.71 -12.10
C PRO A 290 -0.27 21.95 -13.32
N SER A 291 -1.22 21.53 -14.16
CA SER A 291 -0.90 20.88 -15.42
C SER A 291 -0.16 21.83 -16.37
N ARG A 292 0.93 21.33 -16.94
CA ARG A 292 1.75 22.02 -17.93
C ARG A 292 1.42 21.49 -19.31
N SER A 293 1.17 22.37 -20.26
CA SER A 293 0.88 22.00 -21.64
C SER A 293 2.08 21.43 -22.40
N ASP A 294 3.31 21.64 -21.91
CA ASP A 294 4.56 21.19 -22.53
C ASP A 294 5.15 19.90 -21.94
N ALA A 295 4.48 19.29 -20.94
CA ALA A 295 5.03 18.15 -20.20
C ALA A 295 5.37 16.96 -21.12
N VAL A 296 4.45 16.57 -22.00
CA VAL A 296 4.67 15.45 -22.95
C VAL A 296 5.76 15.79 -23.96
N ALA A 297 5.79 17.00 -24.51
CA ALA A 297 6.82 17.42 -25.46
C ALA A 297 8.23 17.41 -24.86
N ARG A 298 8.34 17.82 -23.60
CA ARG A 298 9.63 17.78 -22.85
C ARG A 298 10.02 16.36 -22.48
N LEU A 299 9.06 15.53 -22.06
CA LEU A 299 9.30 14.10 -21.86
C LEU A 299 9.82 13.45 -23.14
N ARG A 300 9.17 13.70 -24.28
CA ARG A 300 9.62 13.23 -25.61
C ARG A 300 11.07 13.62 -25.89
N THR A 301 11.43 14.89 -25.64
CA THR A 301 12.80 15.37 -25.83
C THR A 301 13.78 14.60 -24.96
N THR A 302 13.45 14.37 -23.69
CA THR A 302 14.27 13.59 -22.76
C THR A 302 14.46 12.15 -23.21
N LEU A 303 13.38 11.53 -23.72
CA LEU A 303 13.41 10.15 -24.21
C LEU A 303 14.24 10.02 -25.49
N LEU A 304 14.09 10.93 -26.44
CA LEU A 304 14.88 10.93 -27.69
C LEU A 304 16.39 11.10 -27.42
N ALA A 305 16.76 11.88 -26.40
CA ALA A 305 18.16 12.02 -26.00
C ALA A 305 18.76 10.71 -25.42
N GLN A 306 17.93 9.74 -25.06
CA GLN A 306 18.36 8.41 -24.57
C GLN A 306 18.25 7.32 -25.68
N GLY A 307 17.84 7.67 -26.90
CA GLY A 307 17.85 6.77 -28.04
C GLY A 307 16.50 6.64 -28.75
N GLY A 308 16.59 6.15 -29.97
CA GLY A 308 15.48 6.01 -30.90
C GLY A 308 15.26 7.24 -31.78
N GLU A 309 14.57 7.02 -32.91
CA GLU A 309 14.16 8.06 -33.85
C GLU A 309 12.66 8.37 -33.66
N PRO A 310 12.25 9.64 -33.74
CA PRO A 310 10.84 9.97 -33.63
C PRO A 310 10.02 9.29 -34.75
N ALA A 311 8.90 8.67 -34.38
CA ALA A 311 8.00 8.05 -35.37
C ALA A 311 7.11 9.06 -36.07
N SER A 312 6.89 10.24 -35.47
CA SER A 312 6.08 11.32 -36.00
C SER A 312 6.68 12.69 -35.70
N GLY A 313 6.18 13.73 -36.38
CA GLY A 313 6.51 15.13 -36.12
C GLY A 313 5.72 15.75 -34.95
N ASP A 314 4.73 15.06 -34.41
CA ASP A 314 3.91 15.56 -33.31
C ASP A 314 4.75 15.58 -32.01
N LEU A 315 4.84 16.75 -31.38
CA LEU A 315 5.58 16.94 -30.14
C LEU A 315 4.95 16.22 -28.93
N ASN A 316 3.66 15.91 -29.03
CA ASN A 316 2.94 15.18 -27.98
C ASN A 316 2.90 13.65 -28.21
N ASP A 317 3.54 13.16 -29.26
CA ASP A 317 3.72 11.72 -29.50
C ASP A 317 5.11 11.26 -29.11
N ILE A 318 5.22 10.45 -28.05
CA ILE A 318 6.49 9.89 -27.59
C ILE A 318 6.94 8.66 -28.39
N THR A 319 6.18 8.23 -29.40
CA THR A 319 6.49 7.03 -30.18
C THR A 319 7.87 7.16 -30.83
N ARG A 320 8.75 6.22 -30.50
CA ARG A 320 10.13 6.15 -30.99
C ARG A 320 10.34 4.84 -31.77
N ARG A 321 11.03 4.93 -32.88
CA ARG A 321 11.57 3.76 -33.56
C ARG A 321 12.90 3.39 -32.92
N ILE A 322 12.92 2.30 -32.18
CA ILE A 322 14.15 1.74 -31.58
C ILE A 322 14.81 0.85 -32.64
N LYS A 323 16.03 1.17 -33.01
CA LYS A 323 16.87 0.36 -33.86
C LYS A 323 17.82 -0.48 -33.02
N SER A 324 18.09 -1.70 -33.44
CA SER A 324 19.07 -2.55 -32.78
C SER A 324 20.43 -2.45 -33.48
N VAL A 325 21.49 -2.46 -32.68
CA VAL A 325 22.88 -2.56 -33.14
C VAL A 325 23.34 -4.01 -33.27
N THR A 326 22.57 -4.94 -32.73
CA THR A 326 22.83 -6.37 -32.80
C THR A 326 21.77 -7.09 -33.63
N PRO A 327 22.13 -8.19 -34.33
CA PRO A 327 21.13 -8.98 -35.07
C PRO A 327 20.03 -9.48 -34.16
N ALA A 328 18.80 -9.50 -34.67
CA ALA A 328 17.65 -10.02 -33.94
C ALA A 328 17.81 -11.51 -33.66
N ARG A 329 17.62 -11.89 -32.40
CA ARG A 329 17.66 -13.27 -31.92
C ARG A 329 16.25 -13.70 -31.53
N ARG A 330 15.79 -14.81 -32.08
CA ARG A 330 14.44 -15.35 -31.79
C ARG A 330 14.44 -16.20 -30.53
N LEU A 331 14.85 -15.59 -29.40
CA LEU A 331 14.89 -16.29 -28.09
C LEU A 331 13.54 -16.13 -27.38
N ASN A 332 13.12 -17.18 -26.68
CA ASN A 332 11.98 -17.11 -25.78
C ASN A 332 12.30 -16.25 -24.56
N VAL A 333 11.29 -15.75 -23.87
CA VAL A 333 11.42 -14.98 -22.64
C VAL A 333 10.49 -15.56 -21.57
N ILE A 334 11.05 -16.01 -20.46
CA ILE A 334 10.29 -16.34 -19.25
C ILE A 334 10.67 -15.31 -18.18
N GLN A 335 9.73 -14.43 -17.83
CA GLN A 335 9.88 -13.45 -16.79
C GLN A 335 9.22 -13.98 -15.52
N ILE A 336 10.02 -14.34 -14.52
CA ILE A 336 9.56 -14.70 -13.17
C ILE A 336 9.55 -13.43 -12.35
N THR A 337 8.34 -12.99 -11.99
CA THR A 337 8.10 -11.84 -11.14
C THR A 337 7.83 -12.34 -9.74
N ILE A 338 8.76 -12.05 -8.82
CA ILE A 338 8.73 -12.58 -7.44
C ILE A 338 7.95 -11.64 -6.55
N GLU A 339 6.93 -12.15 -5.89
CA GLU A 339 6.11 -11.43 -4.91
C GLU A 339 6.97 -10.90 -3.76
N SER A 340 6.91 -9.59 -3.51
CA SER A 340 7.41 -8.91 -2.30
C SER A 340 8.86 -9.24 -1.90
N LEU A 341 9.79 -9.41 -2.85
CA LEU A 341 11.17 -9.76 -2.54
C LEU A 341 12.09 -8.53 -2.52
N SER A 342 12.49 -8.09 -1.32
CA SER A 342 13.53 -7.06 -1.16
C SER A 342 14.92 -7.64 -1.43
N ALA A 343 15.81 -6.84 -2.02
CA ALA A 343 17.21 -7.21 -2.22
C ALA A 343 17.93 -7.56 -0.90
N GLU A 344 17.52 -6.98 0.22
CA GLU A 344 18.11 -7.24 1.53
C GLU A 344 18.07 -8.72 1.97
N PHE A 345 17.08 -9.50 1.52
CA PHE A 345 16.96 -10.93 1.83
C PHE A 345 17.88 -11.82 0.99
N VAL A 346 18.39 -11.30 -0.12
CA VAL A 346 19.20 -12.07 -1.08
C VAL A 346 20.67 -11.93 -0.74
N GLY A 347 21.36 -13.04 -0.50
CA GLY A 347 22.73 -13.07 0.06
C GLY A 347 23.75 -12.30 -0.78
N CYS A 348 23.67 -12.35 -2.12
CA CYS A 348 24.59 -11.66 -3.02
C CYS A 348 24.49 -10.12 -2.98
N TYR A 349 23.42 -9.56 -2.41
CA TYR A 349 23.29 -8.11 -2.18
C TYR A 349 23.98 -7.65 -0.87
N GLY A 350 24.48 -8.60 -0.06
CA GLY A 350 25.39 -8.29 1.03
C GLY A 350 24.75 -7.69 2.29
N SER A 351 23.46 -7.89 2.52
CA SER A 351 22.85 -7.46 3.78
C SER A 351 23.46 -8.23 4.97
N PRO A 352 24.01 -7.55 5.99
CA PRO A 352 24.62 -8.21 7.15
C PRO A 352 23.67 -9.14 7.88
N ASP A 353 22.39 -8.79 7.94
CA ASP A 353 21.38 -9.53 8.70
C ASP A 353 20.98 -10.85 8.04
N TYR A 354 21.07 -10.95 6.71
CA TYR A 354 20.57 -12.07 5.93
C TYR A 354 21.66 -12.87 5.19
N ALA A 355 22.82 -12.28 4.90
CA ALA A 355 23.89 -12.97 4.17
C ALA A 355 24.34 -14.27 4.84
N ALA A 356 24.38 -14.30 6.18
CA ALA A 356 24.75 -15.50 6.95
C ALA A 356 23.65 -16.57 7.04
N LYS A 357 22.39 -16.23 6.73
CA LYS A 357 21.23 -17.13 6.85
C LYS A 357 21.06 -18.08 5.68
N ASN A 358 21.74 -17.81 4.55
CA ASN A 358 21.69 -18.62 3.33
C ASN A 358 20.26 -18.93 2.85
N LEU A 359 19.40 -17.89 2.85
CA LEU A 359 17.99 -18.02 2.46
C LEU A 359 17.80 -18.23 0.96
N THR A 360 18.75 -17.79 0.14
CA THR A 360 18.61 -17.69 -1.32
C THR A 360 19.77 -18.30 -2.09
N PRO A 361 20.14 -19.58 -1.83
CA PRO A 361 21.30 -20.19 -2.46
C PRO A 361 21.21 -20.28 -3.99
N ASN A 362 20.01 -20.37 -4.58
CA ASN A 362 19.80 -20.41 -6.02
C ASN A 362 19.98 -19.04 -6.67
N LEU A 363 19.40 -17.98 -6.09
CA LEU A 363 19.60 -16.61 -6.56
C LEU A 363 21.06 -16.15 -6.36
N ASP A 364 21.71 -16.57 -5.28
CA ASP A 364 23.14 -16.30 -5.04
C ASP A 364 24.03 -17.00 -6.06
N ARG A 365 23.69 -18.19 -6.52
CA ARG A 365 24.35 -18.86 -7.63
C ARG A 365 24.14 -18.08 -8.93
N LEU A 366 22.89 -17.66 -9.21
CA LEU A 366 22.56 -16.88 -10.41
C LEU A 366 23.31 -15.57 -10.50
N SER A 367 23.68 -14.92 -9.38
CA SER A 367 24.49 -13.70 -9.41
C SER A 367 25.83 -13.88 -10.10
N ARG A 368 26.39 -15.10 -10.11
CA ARG A 368 27.65 -15.47 -10.76
C ARG A 368 27.46 -15.99 -12.18
N GLU A 369 26.27 -16.46 -12.52
CA GLU A 369 25.97 -17.11 -13.80
C GLU A 369 25.14 -16.25 -14.75
N SER A 370 24.71 -15.07 -14.33
CA SER A 370 23.79 -14.19 -15.08
C SER A 370 24.32 -12.77 -15.26
N LEU A 371 23.65 -11.99 -16.06
CA LEU A 371 23.70 -10.54 -16.01
C LEU A 371 22.91 -10.12 -14.76
N TRP A 372 23.64 -9.76 -13.70
CA TRP A 372 23.10 -9.40 -12.40
C TRP A 372 23.11 -7.89 -12.19
N PHE A 373 21.96 -7.33 -11.91
CA PHE A 373 21.78 -5.90 -11.64
C PHE A 373 21.80 -5.64 -10.13
N SER A 374 22.86 -5.03 -9.64
CA SER A 374 23.07 -4.83 -8.20
C SER A 374 22.32 -3.63 -7.62
N ARG A 375 21.73 -2.76 -8.47
CA ARG A 375 21.02 -1.55 -8.06
C ARG A 375 19.77 -1.33 -8.89
N CYS A 376 18.80 -2.24 -8.75
CA CYS A 376 17.47 -2.10 -9.37
C CYS A 376 16.47 -1.64 -8.33
N TYR A 377 15.68 -0.62 -8.67
CA TYR A 377 14.70 -0.01 -7.76
C TYR A 377 13.29 -0.22 -8.27
N ALA A 378 12.41 -0.73 -7.39
CA ALA A 378 10.99 -0.89 -7.66
C ALA A 378 10.29 0.47 -7.79
N GLY A 379 9.33 0.57 -8.71
CA GLY A 379 8.56 1.78 -8.93
C GLY A 379 7.62 2.12 -7.78
N GLY A 380 7.20 1.13 -7.01
CA GLY A 380 6.23 1.29 -5.92
C GLY A 380 6.30 0.19 -4.88
N THR A 381 5.26 0.11 -4.08
CA THR A 381 5.21 -0.68 -2.85
C THR A 381 4.13 -1.78 -2.89
N ARG A 382 3.58 -2.04 -4.06
CA ARG A 382 2.47 -2.96 -4.30
C ARG A 382 2.63 -3.71 -5.61
N THR A 383 2.10 -4.93 -5.68
CA THR A 383 2.10 -5.80 -6.85
C THR A 383 1.64 -5.10 -8.13
N VAL A 384 0.53 -4.36 -8.08
CA VAL A 384 0.04 -3.58 -9.25
C VAL A 384 1.04 -2.57 -9.79
N ARG A 385 1.92 -1.99 -8.93
CA ARG A 385 2.95 -1.04 -9.34
C ARG A 385 4.14 -1.74 -10.01
N GLY A 386 4.51 -2.90 -9.47
CA GLY A 386 5.52 -3.75 -10.09
C GLY A 386 5.07 -4.25 -11.46
N MET A 387 3.84 -4.72 -11.57
CA MET A 387 3.27 -5.15 -12.85
C MET A 387 3.16 -4.02 -13.87
N GLU A 388 2.74 -2.82 -13.44
CA GLU A 388 2.73 -1.59 -14.25
C GLU A 388 4.14 -1.30 -14.80
N ALA A 389 5.14 -1.27 -13.94
CA ALA A 389 6.53 -0.99 -14.30
C ALA A 389 7.11 -2.05 -15.26
N LEU A 390 6.91 -3.33 -14.97
CA LEU A 390 7.50 -4.44 -15.71
C LEU A 390 6.80 -4.70 -17.06
N SER A 391 5.50 -4.42 -17.17
CA SER A 391 4.74 -4.64 -18.40
C SER A 391 4.70 -3.42 -19.30
N LEU A 392 4.40 -2.22 -18.74
CA LEU A 392 4.20 -0.97 -19.50
C LEU A 392 5.48 -0.13 -19.60
N SER A 393 6.49 -0.40 -18.76
CA SER A 393 7.74 0.37 -18.73
C SER A 393 7.52 1.87 -18.52
N ILE A 394 6.65 2.23 -17.57
CA ILE A 394 6.31 3.60 -17.19
C ILE A 394 6.59 3.85 -15.71
N PRO A 395 6.94 5.10 -15.32
CA PRO A 395 7.01 5.46 -13.91
C PRO A 395 5.61 5.41 -13.27
N PRO A 396 5.53 5.18 -11.94
CA PRO A 396 4.25 5.14 -11.24
C PRO A 396 3.57 6.51 -11.30
N ILE A 397 2.37 6.57 -11.84
CA ILE A 397 1.58 7.81 -11.85
C ILE A 397 0.79 7.97 -10.56
N PRO A 398 0.50 9.21 -10.09
CA PRO A 398 -0.22 9.45 -8.84
C PRO A 398 -1.56 8.71 -8.74
N GLY A 399 -1.94 8.27 -7.55
CA GLY A 399 -3.20 7.57 -7.29
C GLY A 399 -3.13 6.07 -7.60
N GLN A 400 -4.18 5.51 -8.20
CA GLN A 400 -4.24 4.08 -8.53
C GLN A 400 -3.31 3.72 -9.69
N SER A 401 -2.80 2.47 -9.69
CA SER A 401 -2.07 1.93 -10.83
C SER A 401 -2.92 1.88 -12.10
N VAL A 402 -2.26 2.00 -13.25
CA VAL A 402 -2.90 1.89 -14.58
C VAL A 402 -3.69 0.59 -14.72
N LEU A 403 -3.23 -0.53 -14.16
CA LEU A 403 -3.93 -1.81 -14.22
C LEU A 403 -5.39 -1.73 -13.74
N ARG A 404 -5.66 -0.84 -12.80
CA ARG A 404 -6.98 -0.67 -12.16
C ARG A 404 -7.78 0.51 -12.71
N ARG A 405 -7.26 1.22 -13.70
CA ARG A 405 -7.93 2.37 -14.31
C ARG A 405 -8.71 1.98 -15.56
N LYS A 406 -9.76 2.74 -15.86
CA LYS A 406 -10.39 2.70 -17.19
C LYS A 406 -9.38 3.09 -18.25
N GLY A 407 -9.40 2.42 -19.40
CA GLY A 407 -8.45 2.67 -20.49
C GLY A 407 -7.12 1.92 -20.33
N CYS A 408 -7.07 0.90 -19.46
CA CYS A 408 -5.90 0.04 -19.30
C CYS A 408 -5.76 -1.02 -20.41
N GLU A 409 -6.63 -1.01 -21.42
CA GLU A 409 -6.67 -1.95 -22.52
C GLU A 409 -5.83 -1.44 -23.72
N ASN A 410 -5.34 -2.38 -24.52
CA ASN A 410 -4.62 -2.10 -25.78
C ASN A 410 -3.41 -1.17 -25.63
N LEU A 411 -2.74 -1.25 -24.48
CA LEU A 411 -1.54 -0.45 -24.19
C LEU A 411 -0.29 -1.07 -24.82
N THR A 412 0.76 -0.24 -24.96
CA THR A 412 2.09 -0.72 -25.32
C THR A 412 2.68 -1.46 -24.14
N THR A 413 2.77 -2.78 -24.24
CA THR A 413 3.40 -3.65 -23.22
C THR A 413 4.57 -4.41 -23.82
N LEU A 414 5.44 -5.00 -22.98
CA LEU A 414 6.47 -5.94 -23.45
C LEU A 414 5.86 -7.04 -24.35
N GLY A 415 4.73 -7.64 -23.91
CA GLY A 415 4.05 -8.66 -24.70
C GLY A 415 3.44 -8.15 -25.98
N SER A 416 2.89 -6.91 -26.01
CA SER A 416 2.36 -6.36 -27.26
C SER A 416 3.47 -6.15 -28.29
N VAL A 417 4.65 -5.69 -27.89
CA VAL A 417 5.82 -5.58 -28.76
C VAL A 417 6.26 -6.96 -29.25
N LEU A 418 6.39 -7.95 -28.36
CA LEU A 418 6.82 -9.30 -28.74
C LEU A 418 5.81 -10.00 -29.67
N ARG A 419 4.50 -9.79 -29.49
CA ARG A 419 3.48 -10.30 -30.41
C ARG A 419 3.64 -9.77 -31.83
N THR A 420 4.08 -8.51 -32.03
CA THR A 420 4.40 -8.02 -33.38
C THR A 420 5.53 -8.78 -34.05
N LYS A 421 6.32 -9.54 -33.28
CA LYS A 421 7.42 -10.43 -33.72
C LYS A 421 7.01 -11.90 -33.77
N GLY A 422 5.71 -12.20 -33.61
CA GLY A 422 5.16 -13.57 -33.71
C GLY A 422 5.26 -14.40 -32.45
N TYR A 423 5.53 -13.78 -31.28
CA TYR A 423 5.57 -14.50 -30.02
C TYR A 423 4.17 -14.88 -29.54
N ASP A 424 4.03 -16.06 -28.96
CA ASP A 424 2.93 -16.41 -28.09
C ASP A 424 3.17 -15.78 -26.70
N THR A 425 2.15 -15.11 -26.13
CA THR A 425 2.29 -14.40 -24.86
C THR A 425 1.31 -14.93 -23.83
N ALA A 426 1.80 -15.33 -22.65
CA ALA A 426 0.97 -15.79 -21.55
C ALA A 426 1.28 -15.04 -20.26
N PHE A 427 0.22 -14.71 -19.51
CA PHE A 427 0.30 -14.30 -18.10
C PHE A 427 -0.08 -15.48 -17.23
N ILE A 428 0.82 -15.87 -16.33
CA ILE A 428 0.69 -17.06 -15.50
C ILE A 428 0.72 -16.63 -14.04
N TYR A 429 -0.31 -17.02 -13.29
CA TYR A 429 -0.46 -16.62 -11.90
C TYR A 429 -1.01 -17.75 -11.04
N GLY A 430 -0.34 -18.04 -9.91
CA GLY A 430 -0.81 -19.06 -8.96
C GLY A 430 -2.14 -18.72 -8.28
N GLY A 431 -2.49 -17.47 -8.17
CA GLY A 431 -3.71 -16.97 -7.54
C GLY A 431 -4.90 -16.78 -8.49
N ASP A 432 -5.95 -16.12 -7.96
CA ASP A 432 -7.06 -15.64 -8.75
C ASP A 432 -6.68 -14.32 -9.44
N GLY A 433 -6.64 -14.32 -10.75
CA GLY A 433 -6.30 -13.13 -11.56
C GLY A 433 -7.31 -11.98 -11.45
N PHE A 434 -8.46 -12.17 -10.80
CA PHE A 434 -9.37 -11.07 -10.46
C PHE A 434 -8.73 -10.10 -9.47
N PHE A 435 -7.86 -10.61 -8.59
CA PHE A 435 -7.07 -9.77 -7.69
C PHE A 435 -6.28 -8.73 -8.48
N ASP A 436 -6.35 -7.46 -8.04
CA ASP A 436 -5.67 -6.33 -8.66
C ASP A 436 -5.97 -6.14 -10.17
N ASN A 437 -7.09 -6.70 -10.66
CA ASN A 437 -7.53 -6.62 -12.05
C ASN A 437 -6.56 -7.25 -13.06
N MET A 438 -5.70 -8.18 -12.60
CA MET A 438 -4.62 -8.75 -13.41
C MET A 438 -5.13 -9.51 -14.63
N ASN A 439 -6.15 -10.37 -14.45
CA ASN A 439 -6.71 -11.18 -15.56
C ASN A 439 -7.29 -10.29 -16.67
N TYR A 440 -8.00 -9.22 -16.30
CA TYR A 440 -8.55 -8.28 -17.28
C TYR A 440 -7.43 -7.51 -17.97
N PHE A 441 -6.51 -6.91 -17.21
CA PHE A 441 -5.41 -6.14 -17.75
C PHE A 441 -4.57 -6.94 -18.74
N PHE A 442 -4.04 -8.10 -18.32
CA PHE A 442 -3.22 -8.91 -19.22
C PHE A 442 -4.02 -9.44 -20.42
N GLY A 443 -5.26 -9.91 -20.20
CA GLY A 443 -6.13 -10.38 -21.27
C GLY A 443 -6.44 -9.31 -22.29
N ALA A 444 -6.83 -8.10 -21.86
CA ALA A 444 -7.15 -6.96 -22.72
C ALA A 444 -5.91 -6.37 -23.43
N ASN A 445 -4.71 -6.69 -22.93
CA ASN A 445 -3.43 -6.39 -23.55
C ASN A 445 -2.85 -7.58 -24.34
N GLY A 446 -3.69 -8.62 -24.61
CA GLY A 446 -3.42 -9.71 -25.55
C GLY A 446 -2.59 -10.86 -25.01
N TYR A 447 -2.41 -10.98 -23.70
CA TYR A 447 -1.85 -12.18 -23.11
C TYR A 447 -2.93 -13.25 -22.92
N ARG A 448 -2.58 -14.48 -23.12
CA ARG A 448 -3.40 -15.61 -22.67
C ARG A 448 -3.23 -15.74 -21.15
N VAL A 449 -4.35 -15.69 -20.44
CA VAL A 449 -4.35 -15.74 -18.96
C VAL A 449 -4.41 -17.20 -18.50
N VAL A 450 -3.47 -17.58 -17.64
CA VAL A 450 -3.34 -18.90 -17.01
C VAL A 450 -3.28 -18.67 -15.49
N ASP A 451 -4.43 -18.66 -14.85
CA ASP A 451 -4.59 -18.45 -13.41
C ASP A 451 -5.28 -19.62 -12.72
N LEU A 452 -5.27 -19.67 -11.40
CA LEU A 452 -5.83 -20.77 -10.64
C LEU A 452 -7.27 -21.13 -11.03
N PRO A 453 -8.24 -20.17 -11.14
CA PRO A 453 -9.61 -20.51 -11.52
C PRO A 453 -9.69 -21.19 -12.90
N ARG A 454 -8.88 -20.76 -13.86
CA ARG A 454 -8.84 -21.37 -15.20
C ARG A 454 -8.21 -22.76 -15.20
N GLN A 455 -7.19 -22.99 -14.37
CA GLN A 455 -6.58 -24.32 -14.21
C GLN A 455 -7.55 -25.29 -13.53
N GLU A 456 -8.26 -24.85 -12.50
CA GLU A 456 -9.30 -25.65 -11.83
C GLU A 456 -10.47 -25.97 -12.78
N ALA A 457 -10.92 -25.01 -13.57
CA ALA A 457 -11.95 -25.22 -14.60
C ALA A 457 -11.49 -26.22 -15.69
N ALA A 458 -10.18 -26.32 -15.95
CA ALA A 458 -9.57 -27.34 -16.83
C ALA A 458 -9.34 -28.69 -16.13
N GLY A 459 -9.83 -28.87 -14.90
CA GLY A 459 -9.70 -30.10 -14.12
C GLY A 459 -8.35 -30.32 -13.44
N LYS A 460 -7.48 -29.32 -13.42
CA LYS A 460 -6.18 -29.37 -12.75
C LYS A 460 -6.32 -28.89 -11.32
N LYS A 461 -5.75 -29.64 -10.39
CA LYS A 461 -5.68 -29.25 -8.98
C LYS A 461 -4.25 -28.88 -8.63
N PRO A 462 -4.02 -27.78 -7.89
CA PRO A 462 -2.70 -27.48 -7.38
C PRO A 462 -2.24 -28.56 -6.38
N THR A 463 -0.93 -28.80 -6.30
CA THR A 463 -0.36 -29.71 -5.31
C THR A 463 -0.46 -29.15 -3.89
N PHE A 464 -0.40 -27.84 -3.79
CA PHE A 464 -0.61 -27.08 -2.55
C PHE A 464 -1.20 -25.71 -2.88
N ALA A 465 -2.16 -25.26 -2.06
CA ALA A 465 -2.72 -23.92 -2.15
C ALA A 465 -2.99 -23.35 -0.75
N ASN A 466 -2.94 -22.02 -0.65
CA ASN A 466 -3.34 -21.27 0.52
C ASN A 466 -4.29 -20.13 0.11
N ALA A 467 -4.52 -19.16 0.99
CA ALA A 467 -5.41 -18.00 0.72
C ALA A 467 -5.07 -17.23 -0.57
N TRP A 468 -3.80 -17.25 -0.99
CA TRP A 468 -3.32 -16.53 -2.18
C TRP A 468 -3.30 -17.39 -3.45
N GLY A 469 -3.55 -18.69 -3.33
CA GLY A 469 -3.62 -19.60 -4.46
C GLY A 469 -2.62 -20.74 -4.41
N ALA A 470 -2.33 -21.29 -5.58
CA ALA A 470 -1.37 -22.36 -5.78
C ALA A 470 0.05 -21.92 -5.44
N CYS A 471 0.86 -22.82 -4.94
CA CYS A 471 2.27 -22.55 -4.62
C CYS A 471 3.10 -22.26 -5.89
N ASP A 472 4.28 -21.67 -5.69
CA ASP A 472 5.16 -21.27 -6.79
C ASP A 472 5.57 -22.43 -7.69
N GLU A 473 5.79 -23.64 -7.13
CA GLU A 473 6.12 -24.83 -7.93
C GLU A 473 5.00 -25.16 -8.94
N ASP A 474 3.73 -25.04 -8.56
CA ASP A 474 2.59 -25.28 -9.46
C ASP A 474 2.51 -24.22 -10.57
N ALA A 475 2.64 -22.92 -10.22
CA ALA A 475 2.63 -21.85 -11.20
C ALA A 475 3.79 -21.98 -12.21
N PHE A 476 4.96 -22.38 -11.74
CA PHE A 476 6.13 -22.61 -12.59
C PHE A 476 5.95 -23.87 -13.46
N ALA A 477 5.31 -24.91 -12.97
CA ALA A 477 4.95 -26.09 -13.76
C ALA A 477 3.97 -25.72 -14.90
N TRP A 478 2.98 -24.87 -14.63
CA TRP A 478 2.09 -24.35 -15.68
C TRP A 478 2.86 -23.54 -16.73
N SER A 479 3.88 -22.78 -16.33
CA SER A 479 4.75 -22.07 -17.28
C SER A 479 5.52 -23.04 -18.19
N ILE A 480 6.02 -24.15 -17.66
CA ILE A 480 6.68 -25.19 -18.45
C ILE A 480 5.71 -25.82 -19.46
N GLU A 481 4.49 -26.16 -19.03
CA GLU A 481 3.48 -26.74 -19.92
C GLU A 481 3.10 -25.79 -21.06
N GLU A 482 2.94 -24.50 -20.78
CA GLU A 482 2.63 -23.51 -21.80
C GLU A 482 3.82 -23.28 -22.75
N ALA A 483 5.07 -23.34 -22.25
CA ALA A 483 6.28 -23.29 -23.06
C ALA A 483 6.40 -24.50 -23.98
N ASP A 484 6.09 -25.72 -23.49
CA ASP A 484 6.07 -26.92 -24.29
C ASP A 484 5.04 -26.85 -25.45
N LYS A 485 3.84 -26.27 -25.18
CA LYS A 485 2.80 -26.04 -26.19
C LYS A 485 3.25 -25.05 -27.26
N ALA A 486 3.84 -23.91 -26.86
CA ALA A 486 4.31 -22.88 -27.77
C ALA A 486 5.47 -23.42 -28.63
N HIS A 487 6.40 -24.15 -28.03
CA HIS A 487 7.52 -24.78 -28.73
C HIS A 487 7.03 -25.82 -29.75
N ALA A 488 6.10 -26.68 -29.37
CA ALA A 488 5.50 -27.67 -30.27
C ALA A 488 4.78 -27.00 -31.47
N ALA A 489 4.22 -25.77 -31.26
CA ALA A 489 3.63 -24.97 -32.32
C ALA A 489 4.66 -24.16 -33.15
N GLY A 490 5.97 -24.33 -32.89
CA GLY A 490 7.06 -23.61 -33.58
C GLY A 490 7.09 -22.10 -33.33
N LYS A 491 6.46 -21.62 -32.23
CA LYS A 491 6.38 -20.20 -31.90
C LYS A 491 7.36 -19.87 -30.77
N PRO A 492 8.10 -18.74 -30.88
CA PRO A 492 8.75 -18.19 -29.71
C PRO A 492 7.68 -17.71 -28.73
N PHE A 493 8.01 -17.69 -27.44
CA PHE A 493 7.03 -17.36 -26.42
C PHE A 493 7.58 -16.35 -25.39
N HIS A 494 6.64 -15.62 -24.79
CA HIS A 494 6.90 -14.76 -23.62
C HIS A 494 5.90 -15.10 -22.54
N HIS A 495 6.41 -15.52 -21.39
CA HIS A 495 5.63 -15.75 -20.20
C HIS A 495 5.92 -14.66 -19.16
N PHE A 496 4.89 -14.01 -18.67
CA PHE A 496 4.92 -13.20 -17.47
C PHE A 496 4.37 -14.06 -16.32
N VAL A 497 5.25 -14.56 -15.47
CA VAL A 497 4.90 -15.49 -14.38
C VAL A 497 4.96 -14.74 -13.07
N MET A 498 3.85 -14.67 -12.33
CA MET A 498 3.78 -14.03 -11.01
C MET A 498 3.73 -15.09 -9.91
N SER A 499 4.66 -15.02 -8.95
CA SER A 499 4.70 -15.90 -7.78
C SER A 499 3.68 -15.49 -6.71
N THR A 500 3.41 -16.39 -5.75
CA THR A 500 2.45 -16.20 -4.66
C THR A 500 3.01 -16.50 -3.28
N SER A 501 4.01 -17.40 -3.20
CA SER A 501 4.35 -18.07 -1.94
C SER A 501 5.09 -17.19 -0.93
N ASN A 502 5.70 -16.09 -1.36
CA ASN A 502 6.36 -15.13 -0.46
C ASN A 502 5.37 -14.12 0.17
N HIS A 503 4.14 -14.54 0.38
CA HIS A 503 3.09 -13.77 1.05
C HIS A 503 2.58 -14.50 2.31
N ARG A 504 2.02 -13.79 3.31
CA ARG A 504 1.27 -14.44 4.41
C ARG A 504 0.15 -15.32 3.83
N PRO A 505 -0.15 -16.45 4.43
CA PRO A 505 0.26 -16.96 5.76
C PRO A 505 1.63 -17.63 5.84
N TYR A 506 2.52 -17.48 4.82
CA TYR A 506 3.85 -18.11 4.76
C TYR A 506 3.78 -19.62 4.91
N THR A 507 2.99 -20.23 4.04
CA THR A 507 2.78 -21.69 4.00
C THR A 507 3.13 -22.23 2.62
N TRP A 508 3.71 -23.44 2.59
CA TRP A 508 4.21 -24.13 1.40
C TRP A 508 4.19 -25.66 1.62
N PRO A 509 4.40 -26.47 0.57
CA PRO A 509 4.49 -27.92 0.70
C PRO A 509 5.55 -28.36 1.71
N ALA A 510 5.24 -29.35 2.54
CA ALA A 510 6.14 -29.85 3.57
C ALA A 510 7.42 -30.47 2.96
N GLY A 511 8.53 -30.37 3.68
CA GLY A 511 9.80 -31.00 3.32
C GLY A 511 10.63 -30.26 2.26
N LYS A 512 10.26 -29.02 1.89
CA LYS A 512 10.95 -28.23 0.87
C LYS A 512 12.05 -27.34 1.43
N ILE A 513 11.81 -26.78 2.61
CA ILE A 513 12.75 -25.92 3.34
C ILE A 513 12.77 -26.29 4.82
N ASP A 514 13.59 -25.64 5.63
CA ASP A 514 13.62 -25.83 7.08
C ASP A 514 12.23 -25.58 7.69
N PRO A 515 11.60 -26.56 8.34
CA PRO A 515 10.26 -26.43 8.91
C PRO A 515 10.17 -25.43 10.08
N LYS A 516 11.29 -24.93 10.58
CA LYS A 516 11.33 -23.90 11.62
C LYS A 516 11.10 -22.50 11.06
N LEU A 517 11.27 -22.29 9.76
CA LEU A 517 11.06 -21.01 9.09
C LEU A 517 9.57 -20.87 8.74
N ILE A 518 8.74 -20.43 9.68
CA ILE A 518 7.28 -20.22 9.52
C ILE A 518 6.94 -18.72 9.40
N ASN A 519 7.80 -17.96 8.77
CA ASN A 519 7.72 -16.51 8.65
C ASN A 519 8.12 -16.07 7.23
N ARG A 520 8.30 -14.77 7.02
CA ARG A 520 8.76 -14.22 5.73
C ARG A 520 10.07 -14.83 5.24
N GLU A 521 11.02 -15.11 6.11
CA GLU A 521 12.30 -15.74 5.71
C GLU A 521 12.06 -17.11 5.09
N GLY A 522 11.09 -17.86 5.62
CA GLY A 522 10.66 -19.12 5.03
C GLY A 522 10.00 -18.95 3.66
N GLY A 523 9.16 -17.91 3.50
CA GLY A 523 8.59 -17.57 2.19
C GLY A 523 9.67 -17.28 1.14
N VAL A 524 10.66 -16.47 1.51
CA VAL A 524 11.84 -16.19 0.66
C VAL A 524 12.60 -17.46 0.32
N ALA A 525 12.91 -18.30 1.32
CA ALA A 525 13.64 -19.54 1.12
C ALA A 525 12.87 -20.54 0.24
N TYR A 526 11.55 -20.64 0.42
CA TYR A 526 10.72 -21.50 -0.42
C TYR A 526 10.63 -21.01 -1.87
N THR A 527 10.46 -19.70 -2.09
CA THR A 527 10.43 -19.15 -3.45
C THR A 527 11.78 -19.33 -4.16
N ASP A 528 12.91 -19.15 -3.45
CA ASP A 528 14.25 -19.47 -4.01
C ASP A 528 14.39 -20.96 -4.37
N TYR A 529 13.90 -21.85 -3.50
CA TYR A 529 13.86 -23.28 -3.79
C TYR A 529 13.02 -23.58 -5.05
N ALA A 530 11.81 -23.01 -5.16
CA ALA A 530 10.92 -23.22 -6.29
C ALA A 530 11.52 -22.71 -7.60
N ILE A 531 12.19 -21.54 -7.57
CA ILE A 531 12.95 -21.02 -8.73
C ILE A 531 14.08 -21.98 -9.11
N GLY A 532 14.85 -22.48 -8.15
CA GLY A 532 15.90 -23.46 -8.39
C GLY A 532 15.36 -24.71 -9.06
N ALA A 533 14.29 -25.30 -8.51
CA ALA A 533 13.64 -26.49 -9.06
C ALA A 533 13.09 -26.26 -10.48
N PHE A 534 12.46 -25.10 -10.72
CA PHE A 534 11.99 -24.69 -12.04
C PHE A 534 13.12 -24.63 -13.07
N LEU A 535 14.23 -23.97 -12.74
CA LEU A 535 15.36 -23.84 -13.66
C LEU A 535 15.99 -25.21 -13.98
N GLU A 536 16.10 -26.10 -12.99
CA GLU A 536 16.57 -27.47 -13.23
C GLU A 536 15.62 -28.29 -14.14
N ALA A 537 14.30 -28.15 -13.92
CA ALA A 537 13.31 -28.77 -14.80
C ALA A 537 13.37 -28.19 -16.23
N ALA A 538 13.53 -26.88 -16.35
CA ALA A 538 13.66 -26.19 -17.64
C ALA A 538 14.88 -26.65 -18.43
N LYS A 539 16.02 -26.96 -17.77
CA LYS A 539 17.25 -27.48 -18.44
C LYS A 539 17.01 -28.76 -19.24
N THR A 540 16.00 -29.55 -18.89
CA THR A 540 15.65 -30.79 -19.60
C THR A 540 14.84 -30.55 -20.88
N LYS A 541 14.39 -29.34 -21.13
CA LYS A 541 13.46 -28.99 -22.21
C LYS A 541 14.18 -28.57 -23.49
N PRO A 542 13.63 -28.90 -24.67
CA PRO A 542 14.25 -28.57 -25.95
C PRO A 542 14.39 -27.05 -26.20
N TRP A 543 13.50 -26.25 -25.63
CA TRP A 543 13.49 -24.80 -25.77
C TRP A 543 14.45 -24.08 -24.81
N PHE A 544 15.06 -24.76 -23.85
CA PHE A 544 15.87 -24.17 -22.80
C PHE A 544 17.02 -23.31 -23.34
N LYS A 545 17.77 -23.82 -24.32
CA LYS A 545 18.96 -23.13 -24.88
C LYS A 545 18.58 -21.82 -25.58
N ASP A 546 17.36 -21.72 -26.05
CA ASP A 546 16.84 -20.56 -26.76
C ASP A 546 15.94 -19.71 -25.84
N THR A 547 16.17 -19.73 -24.53
CA THR A 547 15.33 -19.00 -23.57
C THR A 547 16.14 -18.04 -22.70
N VAL A 548 15.63 -16.82 -22.58
CA VAL A 548 16.07 -15.81 -21.61
C VAL A 548 15.16 -15.85 -20.40
N PHE A 549 15.72 -16.11 -19.24
CA PHE A 549 15.04 -16.08 -17.96
C PHE A 549 15.31 -14.72 -17.30
N VAL A 550 14.26 -13.96 -17.04
CA VAL A 550 14.27 -12.69 -16.32
C VAL A 550 13.68 -12.92 -14.94
N ILE A 551 14.47 -12.80 -13.90
CA ILE A 551 14.04 -13.04 -12.52
C ILE A 551 14.12 -11.72 -11.78
N VAL A 552 12.97 -11.16 -11.41
CA VAL A 552 12.83 -9.80 -10.85
C VAL A 552 11.72 -9.77 -9.81
N ALA A 553 11.89 -9.01 -8.72
CA ALA A 553 10.76 -8.79 -7.81
C ALA A 553 9.79 -7.73 -8.35
N ASP A 554 8.52 -7.83 -7.93
CA ASP A 554 7.51 -6.83 -8.22
C ASP A 554 7.67 -5.58 -7.34
N HIS A 555 7.91 -5.76 -6.04
CA HIS A 555 8.22 -4.72 -5.06
C HIS A 555 8.94 -5.31 -3.84
N CYS A 556 9.32 -4.47 -2.90
CA CYS A 556 9.94 -4.90 -1.65
C CYS A 556 8.94 -5.43 -0.63
N ALA A 557 9.43 -6.25 0.29
CA ALA A 557 8.67 -6.90 1.35
C ALA A 557 7.98 -5.93 2.32
N SER A 558 8.60 -4.80 2.60
CA SER A 558 8.08 -3.76 3.49
C SER A 558 8.64 -2.42 3.08
N VAL A 559 7.82 -1.39 3.17
CA VAL A 559 8.20 0.01 2.91
C VAL A 559 8.13 0.87 4.17
N ALA A 560 7.74 0.28 5.30
CA ALA A 560 7.78 0.95 6.59
C ALA A 560 9.21 1.31 6.96
N GLY A 561 9.41 2.54 7.43
CA GLY A 561 10.72 3.03 7.81
C GLY A 561 10.63 4.36 8.55
N LYS A 562 11.79 4.89 8.95
CA LYS A 562 11.88 6.17 9.66
C LYS A 562 11.60 7.38 8.75
N ARG A 563 11.77 7.22 7.43
CA ARG A 563 11.54 8.25 6.43
C ARG A 563 10.30 7.96 5.60
N GLU A 564 9.76 8.99 4.98
CA GLU A 564 8.57 8.86 4.12
C GLU A 564 8.80 7.97 2.89
N LEU A 565 10.01 7.94 2.36
CA LEU A 565 10.49 7.05 1.30
C LEU A 565 11.85 6.51 1.74
N GLU A 566 11.89 5.27 2.18
CA GLU A 566 13.11 4.57 2.57
C GLU A 566 13.75 3.95 1.32
N ILE A 567 14.73 4.61 0.73
CA ILE A 567 15.30 4.23 -0.59
C ILE A 567 15.76 2.77 -0.63
N ARG A 568 16.34 2.25 0.45
CA ARG A 568 16.76 0.85 0.56
C ARG A 568 15.59 -0.14 0.50
N LYS A 569 14.39 0.31 0.89
CA LYS A 569 13.15 -0.47 0.83
C LYS A 569 12.50 -0.47 -0.56
N TYR A 570 13.20 0.09 -1.56
CA TYR A 570 12.83 -0.03 -2.98
C TYR A 570 13.85 -0.85 -3.77
N GLU A 571 14.96 -1.28 -3.18
CA GLU A 571 15.93 -2.14 -3.85
C GLU A 571 15.41 -3.56 -4.00
N ILE A 572 15.33 -4.02 -5.26
CA ILE A 572 14.84 -5.34 -5.65
C ILE A 572 15.88 -6.13 -6.42
N PRO A 573 15.90 -7.46 -6.32
CA PRO A 573 16.75 -8.30 -7.14
C PRO A 573 16.31 -8.32 -8.60
N LEU A 574 17.29 -8.30 -9.51
CA LEU A 574 17.09 -8.53 -10.94
C LEU A 574 18.26 -9.33 -11.51
N PHE A 575 17.92 -10.46 -12.13
CA PHE A 575 18.85 -11.33 -12.83
C PHE A 575 18.31 -11.64 -14.24
N ILE A 576 19.17 -11.54 -15.25
CA ILE A 576 18.85 -12.00 -16.62
C ILE A 576 19.81 -13.14 -16.95
N TRP A 577 19.29 -14.34 -17.01
CA TRP A 577 20.04 -15.57 -17.20
C TRP A 577 19.66 -16.27 -18.49
N SER A 578 20.66 -16.58 -19.31
CA SER A 578 20.48 -17.38 -20.53
C SER A 578 21.82 -17.98 -20.91
N PRO A 579 22.12 -19.22 -20.48
CA PRO A 579 23.40 -19.86 -20.77
C PRO A 579 23.72 -19.89 -22.27
N GLY A 580 24.89 -19.38 -22.63
CA GLY A 580 25.31 -19.28 -24.03
C GLY A 580 24.78 -18.06 -24.79
N ASN A 581 23.76 -17.35 -24.30
CA ASN A 581 23.21 -16.18 -24.97
C ASN A 581 23.49 -14.86 -24.26
N VAL A 582 23.57 -14.87 -22.93
CA VAL A 582 23.85 -13.69 -22.11
C VAL A 582 25.09 -13.97 -21.25
N ALA A 583 26.13 -13.18 -21.45
CA ALA A 583 27.38 -13.34 -20.70
C ALA A 583 27.17 -12.92 -19.22
N PRO A 584 27.63 -13.74 -18.26
CA PRO A 584 27.60 -13.37 -16.85
C PRO A 584 28.41 -12.11 -16.59
N ARG A 585 27.78 -11.13 -15.93
CA ARG A 585 28.47 -9.94 -15.45
C ARG A 585 27.63 -9.21 -14.41
N LYS A 586 28.28 -8.50 -13.51
CA LYS A 586 27.63 -7.55 -12.60
C LYS A 586 27.41 -6.23 -13.31
N PHE A 587 26.17 -5.70 -13.21
CA PHE A 587 25.80 -4.37 -13.68
C PHE A 587 25.54 -3.48 -12.47
N ASP A 588 26.43 -2.52 -12.20
CA ASP A 588 26.43 -1.71 -10.98
C ASP A 588 25.75 -0.33 -11.13
N MET A 589 25.33 0.05 -12.35
CA MET A 589 24.63 1.32 -12.53
C MET A 589 23.21 1.22 -11.94
N MET A 590 22.76 2.33 -11.36
CA MET A 590 21.38 2.46 -10.89
C MET A 590 20.41 2.33 -12.06
N MET A 591 19.36 1.53 -11.87
CA MET A 591 18.26 1.45 -12.82
C MET A 591 16.90 1.39 -12.11
N SER A 592 15.89 1.83 -12.80
CA SER A 592 14.51 1.69 -12.38
C SER A 592 13.92 0.39 -12.92
N GLN A 593 13.01 -0.22 -12.20
CA GLN A 593 12.26 -1.42 -12.64
C GLN A 593 11.64 -1.25 -14.04
N ILE A 594 11.24 -0.03 -14.42
CA ILE A 594 10.68 0.27 -15.76
C ILE A 594 11.67 0.03 -16.90
N ASP A 595 12.96 -0.03 -16.62
CA ASP A 595 14.00 -0.25 -17.63
C ASP A 595 14.14 -1.73 -18.02
N THR A 596 13.49 -2.64 -17.29
CA THR A 596 13.60 -4.09 -17.50
C THR A 596 13.09 -4.50 -18.90
N ALA A 597 11.90 -4.07 -19.30
CA ALA A 597 11.31 -4.44 -20.59
C ALA A 597 12.16 -3.98 -21.79
N PRO A 598 12.57 -2.69 -21.92
CA PRO A 598 13.44 -2.27 -23.00
C PRO A 598 14.84 -2.94 -22.97
N THR A 599 15.39 -3.25 -21.80
CA THR A 599 16.65 -3.98 -21.65
C THR A 599 16.54 -5.41 -22.23
N VAL A 600 15.43 -6.10 -21.94
CA VAL A 600 15.16 -7.42 -22.51
C VAL A 600 15.03 -7.33 -24.04
N LEU A 601 14.31 -6.35 -24.57
CA LEU A 601 14.17 -6.17 -26.03
C LEU A 601 15.51 -5.85 -26.69
N GLY A 602 16.37 -5.05 -26.04
CA GLY A 602 17.74 -4.75 -26.49
C GLY A 602 18.61 -6.00 -26.53
N LEU A 603 18.54 -6.87 -25.51
CA LEU A 603 19.25 -8.15 -25.47
C LEU A 603 18.77 -9.13 -26.58
N LEU A 604 17.51 -9.05 -26.97
CA LEU A 604 16.96 -9.81 -28.10
C LEU A 604 17.35 -9.23 -29.46
N GLY A 605 17.97 -8.06 -29.50
CA GLY A 605 18.32 -7.38 -30.75
C GLY A 605 17.10 -6.95 -31.58
N LEU A 606 15.97 -6.66 -30.95
CA LEU A 606 14.72 -6.38 -31.65
C LEU A 606 14.60 -4.88 -32.00
N GLU A 607 14.13 -4.62 -33.22
CA GLU A 607 13.66 -3.30 -33.61
C GLU A 607 12.17 -3.19 -33.36
N TYR A 608 11.71 -2.08 -32.78
CA TYR A 608 10.30 -1.91 -32.45
C TYR A 608 9.88 -0.44 -32.32
N LEU A 609 8.57 -0.20 -32.36
CA LEU A 609 7.99 1.10 -31.98
C LEU A 609 7.77 1.11 -30.48
N SER A 610 8.40 2.06 -29.80
CA SER A 610 8.37 2.20 -28.34
C SER A 610 7.51 3.38 -27.93
N ARG A 611 6.62 3.14 -26.96
CA ARG A 611 5.98 4.17 -26.12
C ARG A 611 6.38 4.04 -24.65
N PHE A 612 7.45 3.32 -24.40
CA PHE A 612 8.03 3.14 -23.08
C PHE A 612 8.72 4.42 -22.58
N VAL A 613 8.58 4.71 -21.30
CA VAL A 613 9.35 5.76 -20.62
C VAL A 613 10.67 5.20 -20.10
N GLY A 614 10.70 3.92 -19.78
CA GLY A 614 11.94 3.18 -19.50
C GLY A 614 12.84 3.08 -20.73
N ASN A 615 14.12 2.77 -20.50
CA ASN A 615 15.15 2.69 -21.52
C ASN A 615 16.01 1.44 -21.32
N ASP A 616 16.67 0.99 -22.40
CA ASP A 616 17.62 -0.11 -22.32
C ASP A 616 18.82 0.29 -21.44
N ALA A 617 18.94 -0.36 -20.27
CA ALA A 617 20.02 -0.09 -19.31
C ALA A 617 21.41 -0.44 -19.85
N LEU A 618 21.49 -1.26 -20.90
CA LEU A 618 22.75 -1.66 -21.54
C LEU A 618 23.17 -0.71 -22.67
N SER A 619 22.28 0.23 -23.05
CA SER A 619 22.59 1.24 -24.08
C SER A 619 23.65 2.22 -23.58
N PRO A 620 24.63 2.62 -24.43
CA PRO A 620 25.58 3.68 -24.09
C PRO A 620 24.93 5.04 -23.77
N SER A 621 23.71 5.28 -24.26
CA SER A 621 22.95 6.51 -23.99
C SER A 621 22.07 6.41 -22.74
N PHE A 622 22.10 5.31 -22.02
CA PHE A 622 21.33 5.12 -20.81
C PHE A 622 21.68 6.16 -19.74
N ARG A 623 20.67 6.78 -19.14
CA ARG A 623 20.82 7.71 -18.04
C ARG A 623 20.32 7.07 -16.76
N PRO A 624 21.21 6.73 -15.82
CA PRO A 624 20.85 6.08 -14.57
C PRO A 624 19.95 6.97 -13.72
N ARG A 625 18.84 6.41 -13.24
CA ARG A 625 17.91 7.02 -12.27
C ARG A 625 16.98 5.93 -11.74
N ALA A 626 16.28 6.23 -10.66
CA ALA A 626 15.19 5.40 -10.18
C ALA A 626 13.92 6.24 -9.94
N PHE A 627 12.78 5.73 -10.40
CA PHE A 627 11.46 6.27 -10.09
C PHE A 627 10.87 5.45 -8.96
N ILE A 628 10.61 6.08 -7.83
CA ILE A 628 10.04 5.42 -6.66
C ILE A 628 8.79 6.16 -6.18
N SER A 629 7.85 5.45 -5.63
CA SER A 629 6.60 6.05 -5.14
C SER A 629 6.02 5.30 -3.96
N ASN A 630 5.28 6.03 -3.14
CA ASN A 630 4.20 5.48 -2.38
C ASN A 630 2.87 6.07 -2.89
N TYR A 631 1.77 5.81 -2.19
CA TYR A 631 0.45 6.23 -2.66
C TYR A 631 0.31 7.74 -2.88
N GLN A 632 0.95 8.56 -2.05
CA GLN A 632 0.78 10.03 -2.04
C GLN A 632 2.01 10.80 -2.51
N LYS A 633 3.12 10.13 -2.79
CA LYS A 633 4.39 10.75 -3.11
C LYS A 633 5.02 10.02 -4.28
N VAL A 634 5.60 10.80 -5.17
CA VAL A 634 6.40 10.29 -6.27
C VAL A 634 7.78 10.93 -6.21
N ALA A 635 8.82 10.17 -6.51
CA ALA A 635 10.17 10.67 -6.39
C ALA A 635 11.12 10.15 -7.47
N VAL A 636 12.12 10.96 -7.79
CA VAL A 636 13.23 10.60 -8.65
C VAL A 636 14.50 10.56 -7.79
N LEU A 637 15.19 9.42 -7.81
CA LEU A 637 16.48 9.24 -7.20
C LEU A 637 17.54 9.22 -8.30
N ARG A 638 18.58 10.07 -8.16
CA ARG A 638 19.71 10.14 -9.07
C ARG A 638 20.93 9.37 -8.52
N PRO A 639 21.88 8.98 -9.36
CA PRO A 639 23.10 8.26 -8.94
C PRO A 639 24.01 9.03 -7.98
N ASP A 640 23.95 10.36 -8.01
CA ASP A 640 24.66 11.26 -7.07
C ASP A 640 24.00 11.31 -5.69
N GLY A 641 22.90 10.58 -5.50
CA GLY A 641 22.14 10.52 -4.25
C GLY A 641 21.09 11.62 -4.12
N LEU A 642 20.90 12.50 -5.09
CA LEU A 642 19.84 13.49 -5.02
C LEU A 642 18.46 12.79 -5.16
N LEU A 643 17.66 12.83 -4.10
CA LEU A 643 16.28 12.35 -4.05
C LEU A 643 15.34 13.54 -4.10
N THR A 644 14.60 13.70 -5.19
CA THR A 644 13.55 14.72 -5.36
C THR A 644 12.19 14.10 -5.17
N VAL A 645 11.46 14.53 -4.14
CA VAL A 645 10.14 14.03 -3.77
C VAL A 645 9.09 15.09 -4.09
N LEU A 646 8.09 14.74 -4.89
CA LEU A 646 6.90 15.55 -5.15
C LEU A 646 5.75 15.06 -4.25
N LYS A 647 5.05 16.01 -3.64
CA LYS A 647 3.90 15.78 -2.77
C LYS A 647 2.69 16.60 -3.26
N PRO A 648 1.46 16.24 -2.86
CA PRO A 648 0.27 17.05 -3.15
C PRO A 648 0.43 18.51 -2.70
N VAL A 649 -0.36 19.42 -3.30
CA VAL A 649 -0.42 20.86 -2.99
C VAL A 649 0.92 21.58 -3.25
N ARG A 650 1.57 21.26 -4.39
CA ARG A 650 2.83 21.86 -4.87
C ARG A 650 3.99 21.76 -3.89
N GLN A 651 3.99 20.76 -3.05
CA GLN A 651 5.10 20.54 -2.15
C GLN A 651 6.18 19.69 -2.82
N SER A 652 7.43 20.12 -2.70
CA SER A 652 8.60 19.32 -3.05
C SER A 652 9.60 19.35 -1.91
N VAL A 653 10.27 18.24 -1.69
CA VAL A 653 11.36 18.12 -0.72
C VAL A 653 12.51 17.41 -1.43
N GLN A 654 13.73 17.87 -1.16
CA GLN A 654 14.92 17.21 -1.68
C GLN A 654 15.83 16.76 -0.54
N TYR A 655 16.39 15.58 -0.73
CA TYR A 655 17.34 14.97 0.20
C TYR A 655 18.59 14.56 -0.55
N GLN A 656 19.73 14.73 0.11
CA GLN A 656 20.96 14.03 -0.26
C GLN A 656 20.91 12.66 0.43
N ALA A 657 20.85 11.61 -0.36
CA ALA A 657 20.82 10.23 0.09
C ALA A 657 22.22 9.63 0.09
N ASP A 658 22.59 8.97 1.17
CA ASP A 658 23.66 7.99 1.17
C ASP A 658 23.12 6.68 0.60
N LEU A 659 23.52 6.33 -0.60
CA LEU A 659 23.01 5.13 -1.29
C LEU A 659 23.43 3.81 -0.63
N ALA A 660 24.47 3.82 0.22
CA ALA A 660 24.92 2.62 0.91
C ALA A 660 24.09 2.34 2.17
N THR A 661 23.79 3.39 2.94
CA THR A 661 23.07 3.26 4.22
C THR A 661 21.58 3.59 4.13
N GLY A 662 21.15 4.29 3.06
CA GLY A 662 19.79 4.81 2.93
C GLY A 662 19.53 6.08 3.75
N ALA A 663 20.52 6.64 4.42
CA ALA A 663 20.39 7.85 5.21
C ALA A 663 20.05 9.05 4.31
N LEU A 664 19.06 9.85 4.73
CA LEU A 664 18.58 11.04 4.02
C LEU A 664 18.90 12.30 4.81
N THR A 665 19.58 13.25 4.16
CA THR A 665 19.85 14.59 4.71
C THR A 665 19.11 15.63 3.88
N PRO A 666 18.30 16.52 4.48
CA PRO A 666 17.60 17.57 3.74
C PRO A 666 18.58 18.48 2.99
N VAL A 667 18.27 18.82 1.74
CA VAL A 667 19.05 19.75 0.92
C VAL A 667 18.67 21.19 1.27
N ALA A 668 19.65 22.01 1.65
CA ALA A 668 19.42 23.39 2.05
C ALA A 668 18.99 24.31 0.89
N SER A 669 19.53 24.05 -0.32
CA SER A 669 19.22 24.82 -1.54
C SER A 669 18.67 23.88 -2.60
N PRO A 670 17.33 23.75 -2.74
CA PRO A 670 16.70 22.83 -3.67
C PRO A 670 17.09 23.07 -5.14
N ASP A 671 17.39 22.01 -5.87
CA ASP A 671 17.62 22.03 -7.32
C ASP A 671 16.27 22.09 -8.05
N ALA A 672 15.92 23.28 -8.56
CA ALA A 672 14.66 23.49 -9.30
C ALA A 672 14.62 22.67 -10.61
N ALA A 673 15.75 22.40 -11.25
CA ALA A 673 15.80 21.61 -12.47
C ALA A 673 15.47 20.14 -12.19
N ALA A 674 15.90 19.60 -11.04
CA ALA A 674 15.52 18.25 -10.61
C ALA A 674 14.02 18.14 -10.26
N VAL A 675 13.43 19.17 -9.66
CA VAL A 675 11.97 19.22 -9.44
C VAL A 675 11.23 19.23 -10.78
N ASP A 676 11.69 20.05 -11.73
CA ASP A 676 11.11 20.15 -13.06
C ASP A 676 11.22 18.82 -13.85
N GLU A 677 12.36 18.14 -13.77
CA GLU A 677 12.57 16.81 -14.35
C GLU A 677 11.57 15.78 -13.77
N ALA A 678 11.37 15.79 -12.46
CA ALA A 678 10.38 14.91 -11.82
C ALA A 678 8.96 15.21 -12.31
N ILE A 679 8.57 16.49 -12.37
CA ILE A 679 7.26 16.91 -12.90
C ILE A 679 7.06 16.41 -14.34
N ILE A 680 8.04 16.58 -15.21
CA ILE A 680 7.96 16.17 -16.62
C ILE A 680 7.71 14.67 -16.76
N HIS A 681 8.44 13.84 -16.01
CA HIS A 681 8.27 12.39 -16.09
C HIS A 681 6.91 11.93 -15.55
N TYR A 682 6.47 12.44 -14.42
CA TYR A 682 5.23 11.99 -13.79
C TYR A 682 4.00 12.58 -14.47
N GLN A 683 3.96 13.88 -14.72
CA GLN A 683 2.85 14.51 -15.44
C GLN A 683 2.79 14.03 -16.89
N GLY A 684 3.93 14.00 -17.59
CA GLY A 684 3.95 13.58 -18.99
C GLY A 684 3.42 12.15 -19.15
N THR A 685 3.73 11.25 -18.21
CA THR A 685 3.18 9.89 -18.21
C THR A 685 1.68 9.86 -17.90
N ASP A 686 1.23 10.64 -16.91
CA ASP A 686 -0.20 10.75 -16.57
C ASP A 686 -1.01 11.32 -17.74
N ASP A 687 -0.51 12.39 -18.38
CA ASP A 687 -1.13 13.00 -19.57
C ASP A 687 -1.19 12.00 -20.74
N LEU A 688 -0.11 11.25 -20.99
CA LEU A 688 -0.09 10.21 -22.04
C LEU A 688 -1.13 9.12 -21.78
N PHE A 689 -1.25 8.65 -20.55
CA PHE A 689 -2.27 7.65 -20.21
C PHE A 689 -3.68 8.20 -20.42
N ASN A 690 -3.97 9.38 -19.89
CA ASN A 690 -5.30 9.98 -19.92
C ASN A 690 -5.77 10.36 -21.33
N HIS A 691 -4.82 10.62 -22.27
CA HIS A 691 -5.12 11.00 -23.66
C HIS A 691 -4.80 9.90 -24.69
N GLY A 692 -4.59 8.66 -24.24
CA GLY A 692 -4.36 7.51 -25.13
C GLY A 692 -2.97 7.43 -25.77
N GLY A 693 -2.02 8.26 -25.30
CA GLY A 693 -0.64 8.28 -25.80
C GLY A 693 0.18 7.03 -25.48
N LEU A 694 -0.31 6.15 -24.58
CA LEU A 694 0.30 4.86 -24.24
C LEU A 694 -0.32 3.67 -24.99
N GLN A 695 -1.34 3.87 -25.82
CA GLN A 695 -1.96 2.78 -26.57
C GLN A 695 -0.97 2.17 -27.55
N ASN A 696 -1.17 0.89 -27.88
CA ASN A 696 -0.30 0.19 -28.82
C ASN A 696 -0.40 0.85 -30.23
N PRO A 697 0.71 1.31 -30.81
CA PRO A 697 0.70 1.96 -32.14
C PRO A 697 0.45 0.98 -33.29
N VAL A 698 0.58 -0.32 -33.03
CA VAL A 698 0.33 -1.40 -34.02
C VAL A 698 -0.94 -2.13 -33.56
N ARG A 699 -2.03 -1.94 -34.28
CA ARG A 699 -3.29 -2.64 -34.06
C ARG A 699 -3.32 -3.98 -34.78
#